data_dba7532bc778ebd748ca4f9c9f2f801f
#
_entry.id   dba7532bc778ebd748ca4f9c9f2f801f
#
_cell.length_a   1.000
_cell.length_b   1.000
_cell.length_c   1.000
_cell.angle_alpha   90.00
_cell.angle_beta   90.00
_cell.angle_gamma   90.00
#
_symmetry.space_group_name_H-M   'P 1'
#
loop_
_entity.id
_entity.type
_entity.pdbx_description
1 polymer ?
#
loop_
_entity_poly.entity_id
_entity_poly.type
_entity_poly.pdbx_seq_one_letter_code
_entity_poly.pdbx_strand_id
1 'polypeptide(L)'
;MRLRASLLTIVVFAAFAFPVLAADPAQARPDYDRLQKWQFTVASVTLTQPVTFTRDTATITLNSGTVHLMQPVSSGRVTGLVFEGDGHFTMTVPDRIEIAQLRRFSRQAITSVDQKFTQLFLRTSDDAIDKAFPGAAKEPFTKNSIAENRENHWLIDLGNDVDAEVVAAMLNPSALQMSAAMKTADFDWLEYDYNSSRREEIQLVHWDRRSAEVWVSLDRAEDRNPKGGPGERDVRPASVSHLDIVADLSKGKWNARRVGATEQSMLNGHYTVQEEIAANVDGLVALRLQLYPTAKDVTATDEKGQPLAVLRDHIGARSAGIDNEIYDFMTTVIFPAPLKAHEPHVVTFHYDLETPNYAVGNLWYPTVPEAFDTATAKLELRVNKRNEVRAMGRKVSETESPDGSKVSTWLIERPAKMVTFSTAERFTEVPLEIPGVPKVISFGTVTGLDPGARIRNAGADVINSLRFYEFLLDDKLDNPQIYVTAIAAGHGQAFDGFLHLSEFTYEEHPGATELFRAHEVAHEWFGHKIGWKTYRDQWLSESFAEYASMMFVQATVKGGDKYYDEIVNAYDGIVQGTLAGGFSKFNRPWLIEMNANARARLGPIGVGYRAGTSDIPAGYEIQAYHKGPLVLHMMRTLLRFKTHSDDTFIKILRDFVKEYSGKDASTADFQRVVEKNAPGDWSYFFDAWVYDSAIPTLRWNYKIDPTATGGAKLTVNVKRSGVRDDFTMVAPVRIEFDGGRAGIFFMAIRKNEETVSQDLPSVPRKVVFAPDHSLLANIRRE
;
A
#
# COMPACT_ATOMS: atom_id res chain seq x y z
N MET A 1 18.13 5.87 72.64
CA MET A 1 17.38 6.15 71.40
C MET A 1 18.28 6.91 70.42
N ARG A 2 18.92 6.23 69.47
CA ARG A 2 19.85 6.83 68.50
C ARG A 2 19.21 6.77 67.13
N LEU A 3 18.85 7.95 66.62
CA LEU A 3 18.45 8.10 65.19
C LEU A 3 19.69 7.93 64.31
N ARG A 4 19.62 7.03 63.34
CA ARG A 4 20.56 6.94 62.21
C ARG A 4 19.95 7.74 61.07
N ALA A 5 20.61 8.82 60.72
CA ALA A 5 20.34 9.54 59.48
C ALA A 5 21.04 8.79 58.32
N SER A 6 20.27 8.28 57.36
CA SER A 6 20.81 7.74 56.11
C SER A 6 20.95 8.88 55.10
N LEU A 7 22.17 9.21 54.74
CA LEU A 7 22.45 10.11 53.59
C LEU A 7 22.12 9.37 52.32
N LEU A 8 21.13 9.89 51.56
CA LEU A 8 20.82 9.48 50.19
C LEU A 8 21.71 10.30 49.26
N THR A 9 22.76 9.70 48.74
CA THR A 9 23.62 10.34 47.73
C THR A 9 22.88 10.26 46.40
N ILE A 10 22.30 11.39 45.95
CA ILE A 10 21.77 11.53 44.60
C ILE A 10 22.95 11.77 43.68
N VAL A 11 23.31 10.76 42.87
CA VAL A 11 24.26 10.91 41.77
C VAL A 11 23.47 11.47 40.58
N VAL A 12 23.57 12.77 40.35
CA VAL A 12 23.06 13.41 39.14
C VAL A 12 24.04 13.06 38.02
N PHE A 13 23.69 12.11 37.18
CA PHE A 13 24.31 11.94 35.86
C PHE A 13 23.92 13.12 34.98
N ALA A 14 24.79 14.12 34.92
CA ALA A 14 24.72 15.10 33.84
C ALA A 14 25.09 14.37 32.53
N ALA A 15 24.08 13.99 31.75
CA ALA A 15 24.28 13.57 30.38
C ALA A 15 24.76 14.79 29.60
N PHE A 16 26.07 14.93 29.43
CA PHE A 16 26.61 15.79 28.40
C PHE A 16 26.23 15.17 27.06
N ALA A 17 25.11 15.62 26.49
CA ALA A 17 24.83 15.44 25.07
C ALA A 17 25.90 16.26 24.31
N PHE A 18 26.97 15.60 23.86
CA PHE A 18 27.80 16.16 22.82
C PHE A 18 26.87 16.30 21.60
N PRO A 19 26.77 17.50 21.00
CA PRO A 19 26.07 17.62 19.73
C PRO A 19 26.78 16.67 18.76
N VAL A 20 26.06 15.66 18.28
CA VAL A 20 26.51 14.89 17.12
C VAL A 20 26.56 15.91 16.00
N LEU A 21 27.77 16.32 15.60
CA LEU A 21 27.96 17.20 14.46
C LEU A 21 27.29 16.49 13.29
N ALA A 22 26.24 17.13 12.74
CA ALA A 22 25.64 16.69 11.48
C ALA A 22 26.76 16.60 10.43
N ALA A 23 26.71 15.57 9.58
CA ALA A 23 27.68 15.42 8.52
C ALA A 23 27.62 16.64 7.58
N ASP A 24 28.76 17.02 7.02
CA ASP A 24 28.85 18.14 6.09
C ASP A 24 28.16 17.78 4.77
N PRO A 25 27.15 18.52 4.30
CA PRO A 25 26.49 18.28 3.03
C PRO A 25 27.45 18.16 1.84
N ALA A 26 28.56 18.90 1.85
CA ALA A 26 29.60 18.83 0.82
C ALA A 26 30.31 17.47 0.76
N GLN A 27 30.25 16.67 1.83
CA GLN A 27 30.82 15.33 1.90
C GLN A 27 29.82 14.23 1.49
N ALA A 28 28.55 14.55 1.24
CA ALA A 28 27.53 13.56 0.91
C ALA A 28 27.93 12.66 -0.28
N ARG A 29 28.31 13.27 -1.41
CA ARG A 29 28.74 12.52 -2.59
C ARG A 29 30.07 11.77 -2.39
N PRO A 30 31.13 12.37 -1.81
CA PRO A 30 32.34 11.65 -1.45
C PRO A 30 32.11 10.47 -0.50
N ASP A 31 31.25 10.63 0.49
CA ASP A 31 30.92 9.54 1.44
C ASP A 31 30.12 8.44 0.77
N TYR A 32 29.11 8.76 -0.04
CA TYR A 32 28.38 7.79 -0.84
C TYR A 32 29.33 7.00 -1.75
N ASP A 33 30.18 7.68 -2.53
CA ASP A 33 31.16 7.00 -3.40
C ASP A 33 32.16 6.13 -2.62
N ARG A 34 32.44 6.48 -1.36
CA ARG A 34 33.28 5.68 -0.46
C ARG A 34 32.57 4.42 0.00
N LEU A 35 31.30 4.53 0.39
CA LEU A 35 30.47 3.41 0.82
C LEU A 35 30.29 2.40 -0.34
N GLN A 36 30.09 2.89 -1.56
CA GLN A 36 29.95 2.07 -2.76
C GLN A 36 31.22 1.25 -3.12
N LYS A 37 32.37 1.56 -2.53
CA LYS A 37 33.60 0.77 -2.75
C LYS A 37 33.64 -0.53 -1.97
N TRP A 38 32.83 -0.69 -0.94
CA TRP A 38 32.75 -1.89 -0.09
C TRP A 38 34.10 -2.36 0.40
N GLN A 39 34.91 -1.45 0.97
CA GLN A 39 36.22 -1.76 1.49
C GLN A 39 36.15 -2.00 3.00
N PHE A 40 36.80 -3.07 3.45
CA PHE A 40 36.81 -3.53 4.83
C PHE A 40 38.24 -3.68 5.36
N THR A 41 38.39 -3.68 6.67
CA THR A 41 39.69 -3.94 7.31
C THR A 41 40.26 -5.29 6.86
N VAL A 42 41.56 -5.31 6.53
CA VAL A 42 42.26 -6.54 6.16
C VAL A 42 42.36 -7.47 7.38
N ALA A 43 42.72 -6.92 8.55
CA ALA A 43 42.73 -7.67 9.78
C ALA A 43 41.33 -7.78 10.39
N SER A 44 40.93 -9.01 10.73
CA SER A 44 39.67 -9.23 11.46
C SER A 44 39.82 -8.89 12.95
N VAL A 45 38.71 -8.47 13.55
CA VAL A 45 38.57 -8.38 15.01
C VAL A 45 37.96 -9.68 15.51
N THR A 46 38.73 -10.47 16.25
CA THR A 46 38.20 -11.68 16.91
C THR A 46 37.50 -11.29 18.20
N LEU A 47 36.25 -11.73 18.36
CA LEU A 47 35.47 -11.46 19.58
C LEU A 47 36.01 -12.25 20.75
N THR A 48 36.32 -11.54 21.81
CA THR A 48 36.76 -12.13 23.11
C THR A 48 35.62 -12.18 24.13
N GLN A 49 34.52 -11.46 23.85
CA GLN A 49 33.28 -11.43 24.63
C GLN A 49 32.14 -11.11 23.67
N PRO A 50 30.87 -11.42 24.02
CA PRO A 50 29.72 -11.07 23.22
C PRO A 50 29.58 -9.55 23.02
N VAL A 51 29.16 -9.14 21.82
CA VAL A 51 28.83 -7.76 21.48
C VAL A 51 27.35 -7.70 21.09
N THR A 52 26.65 -6.71 21.63
CA THR A 52 25.19 -6.60 21.45
C THR A 52 24.82 -5.24 20.89
N PHE A 53 23.93 -5.26 19.87
CA PHE A 53 23.26 -4.09 19.32
C PHE A 53 21.77 -4.19 19.65
N THR A 54 21.19 -3.16 20.24
CA THR A 54 19.76 -3.11 20.56
C THR A 54 19.13 -1.91 19.91
N ARG A 55 18.00 -2.15 19.24
CA ARG A 55 17.15 -1.10 18.65
C ARG A 55 15.70 -1.46 18.90
N ASP A 56 15.02 -0.62 19.67
CA ASP A 56 13.61 -0.80 20.03
C ASP A 56 13.31 -2.24 20.52
N THR A 57 12.52 -3.01 19.79
CA THR A 57 12.12 -4.39 20.14
C THR A 57 13.14 -5.46 19.78
N ALA A 58 14.21 -5.10 19.07
CA ALA A 58 15.17 -6.05 18.53
C ALA A 58 16.52 -6.00 19.26
N THR A 59 17.12 -7.16 19.41
CA THR A 59 18.47 -7.36 19.95
C THR A 59 19.25 -8.31 19.06
N ILE A 60 20.43 -7.87 18.63
CA ILE A 60 21.39 -8.63 17.81
C ILE A 60 22.62 -8.86 18.67
N THR A 61 22.95 -10.10 18.98
CA THR A 61 24.12 -10.48 19.79
C THR A 61 25.10 -11.28 18.94
N LEU A 62 26.33 -10.81 18.89
CA LEU A 62 27.47 -11.52 18.31
C LEU A 62 28.16 -12.27 19.46
N ASN A 63 27.99 -13.59 19.56
CA ASN A 63 28.48 -14.38 20.67
C ASN A 63 29.98 -14.69 20.56
N SER A 64 30.39 -15.18 19.40
CA SER A 64 31.79 -15.52 19.08
C SER A 64 32.03 -15.54 17.58
N GLY A 65 33.18 -15.13 17.14
CA GLY A 65 33.53 -15.10 15.70
C GLY A 65 34.45 -13.96 15.35
N THR A 66 34.40 -13.53 14.09
CA THR A 66 35.25 -12.49 13.53
C THR A 66 34.42 -11.37 12.92
N VAL A 67 34.90 -10.12 13.05
CA VAL A 67 34.31 -8.92 12.53
C VAL A 67 35.31 -8.22 11.59
N HIS A 68 34.84 -7.79 10.41
CA HIS A 68 35.55 -6.90 9.53
C HIS A 68 34.80 -5.58 9.47
N LEU A 69 35.48 -4.48 9.82
CA LEU A 69 34.91 -3.14 9.85
C LEU A 69 35.02 -2.49 8.48
N MET A 70 33.99 -1.81 8.04
CA MET A 70 33.99 -1.03 6.82
C MET A 70 34.88 0.20 6.93
N GLN A 71 35.41 0.67 5.80
CA GLN A 71 36.16 1.90 5.72
C GLN A 71 35.32 3.06 6.27
N PRO A 72 35.84 3.86 7.21
CA PRO A 72 35.11 5.00 7.76
C PRO A 72 34.74 6.04 6.70
N VAL A 73 33.62 6.72 6.89
CA VAL A 73 33.25 7.91 6.11
C VAL A 73 34.13 9.11 6.47
N SER A 74 33.96 10.23 5.80
CA SER A 74 34.82 11.45 5.97
C SER A 74 34.90 11.97 7.40
N SER A 75 33.83 11.79 8.19
CA SER A 75 33.79 12.13 9.62
C SER A 75 34.62 11.20 10.52
N GLY A 76 35.18 10.11 9.98
CA GLY A 76 35.85 9.04 10.73
C GLY A 76 34.91 7.98 11.29
N ARG A 77 33.59 8.09 11.07
CA ARG A 77 32.59 7.14 11.55
C ARG A 77 32.60 5.84 10.74
N VAL A 78 32.55 4.70 11.42
CA VAL A 78 32.35 3.39 10.82
C VAL A 78 30.86 3.12 10.68
N THR A 79 30.39 2.98 9.46
CA THR A 79 28.95 2.81 9.15
C THR A 79 28.57 1.39 8.76
N GLY A 80 29.52 0.46 8.75
CA GLY A 80 29.23 -0.92 8.39
C GLY A 80 30.22 -1.93 8.94
N LEU A 81 29.74 -3.17 9.12
CA LEU A 81 30.57 -4.31 9.47
C LEU A 81 30.03 -5.60 8.81
N VAL A 82 30.93 -6.55 8.61
CA VAL A 82 30.61 -7.95 8.28
C VAL A 82 31.05 -8.81 9.44
N PHE A 83 30.19 -9.73 9.86
CA PHE A 83 30.47 -10.71 10.92
C PHE A 83 30.29 -12.14 10.42
N GLU A 84 31.17 -13.02 10.83
CA GLU A 84 31.05 -14.47 10.69
C GLU A 84 31.32 -15.16 12.04
N GLY A 85 30.38 -16.01 12.47
CA GLY A 85 30.47 -16.68 13.75
C GLY A 85 29.13 -17.18 14.27
N ASP A 86 29.03 -17.31 15.59
CA ASP A 86 27.80 -17.64 16.28
C ASP A 86 27.11 -16.35 16.74
N GLY A 87 25.93 -16.09 16.18
CA GLY A 87 25.11 -14.92 16.51
C GLY A 87 23.67 -15.29 16.87
N HIS A 88 23.00 -14.38 17.56
CA HIS A 88 21.63 -14.55 18.01
C HIS A 88 20.83 -13.27 17.83
N PHE A 89 19.64 -13.40 17.24
CA PHE A 89 18.69 -12.32 17.00
C PHE A 89 17.39 -12.59 17.74
N THR A 90 16.90 -11.60 18.47
CA THR A 90 15.58 -11.63 19.08
C THR A 90 14.81 -10.35 18.77
N MET A 91 13.50 -10.48 18.53
CA MET A 91 12.61 -9.34 18.31
C MET A 91 11.24 -9.65 18.92
N THR A 92 10.71 -8.74 19.73
CA THR A 92 9.34 -8.82 20.24
C THR A 92 8.39 -8.10 19.30
N VAL A 93 7.24 -8.70 19.03
CA VAL A 93 6.18 -8.11 18.17
C VAL A 93 4.98 -7.75 19.05
N PRO A 94 4.83 -6.48 19.46
CA PRO A 94 3.78 -6.05 20.37
C PRO A 94 2.41 -5.81 19.70
N ASP A 95 2.38 -5.69 18.37
CA ASP A 95 1.18 -5.35 17.60
C ASP A 95 0.38 -6.59 17.20
N ARG A 96 -0.94 -6.59 17.48
CA ARG A 96 -1.82 -7.72 17.20
C ARG A 96 -2.01 -7.99 15.69
N ILE A 97 -1.96 -6.97 14.85
CA ILE A 97 -2.09 -7.09 13.39
C ILE A 97 -0.83 -7.74 12.84
N GLU A 98 0.33 -7.29 13.34
CA GLU A 98 1.62 -7.87 12.97
C GLU A 98 1.78 -9.31 13.48
N ILE A 99 1.25 -9.63 14.64
CA ILE A 99 1.16 -11.02 15.12
C ILE A 99 0.29 -11.85 14.19
N ALA A 100 -0.85 -11.31 13.72
CA ALA A 100 -1.71 -12.01 12.77
C ALA A 100 -1.03 -12.21 11.41
N GLN A 101 -0.25 -11.23 10.96
CA GLN A 101 0.58 -11.32 9.76
C GLN A 101 1.70 -12.38 9.94
N LEU A 102 2.42 -12.34 11.04
CA LEU A 102 3.54 -13.24 11.32
C LEU A 102 3.12 -14.72 11.41
N ARG A 103 1.88 -15.00 11.83
CA ARG A 103 1.30 -16.36 11.84
C ARG A 103 1.24 -17.02 10.47
N ARG A 104 1.26 -16.25 9.38
CA ARG A 104 1.29 -16.76 8.00
C ARG A 104 2.58 -17.52 7.71
N PHE A 105 3.68 -17.04 8.28
CA PHE A 105 5.04 -17.56 8.07
C PHE A 105 5.44 -18.59 9.13
N SER A 106 4.69 -18.70 10.22
CA SER A 106 4.87 -19.69 11.26
C SER A 106 3.57 -20.44 11.55
N ARG A 107 3.67 -21.75 11.75
CA ARG A 107 2.51 -22.57 12.14
C ARG A 107 2.14 -22.41 13.61
N GLN A 108 2.92 -21.68 14.39
CA GLN A 108 2.71 -21.40 15.81
C GLN A 108 2.27 -19.95 16.01
N ALA A 109 1.50 -19.70 17.06
CA ALA A 109 1.19 -18.33 17.48
C ALA A 109 2.43 -17.74 18.15
N ILE A 110 3.23 -17.00 17.36
CA ILE A 110 4.44 -16.35 17.85
C ILE A 110 4.20 -14.86 18.08
N THR A 111 4.67 -14.36 19.23
CA THR A 111 4.69 -12.94 19.58
C THR A 111 6.12 -12.38 19.58
N SER A 112 7.09 -13.22 19.22
CA SER A 112 8.50 -12.87 19.11
C SER A 112 9.19 -13.71 18.05
N VAL A 113 10.23 -13.16 17.46
CA VAL A 113 11.16 -13.87 16.57
C VAL A 113 12.43 -14.13 17.37
N ASP A 114 12.93 -15.36 17.32
CA ASP A 114 14.14 -15.83 17.99
C ASP A 114 14.92 -16.70 17.01
N GLN A 115 16.09 -16.21 16.56
CA GLN A 115 16.85 -16.87 15.51
C GLN A 115 18.35 -16.86 15.79
N LYS A 116 19.00 -17.99 15.54
CA LYS A 116 20.45 -18.05 15.44
C LYS A 116 20.89 -17.70 14.02
N PHE A 117 22.02 -17.02 13.90
CA PHE A 117 22.61 -16.71 12.62
C PHE A 117 24.13 -16.97 12.61
N THR A 118 24.66 -17.21 11.43
CA THR A 118 26.11 -17.47 11.25
C THR A 118 26.83 -16.34 10.55
N GLN A 119 26.10 -15.45 9.93
CA GLN A 119 26.62 -14.34 9.14
C GLN A 119 25.72 -13.13 9.36
N LEU A 120 26.33 -11.96 9.47
CA LEU A 120 25.63 -10.67 9.58
C LEU A 120 26.35 -9.66 8.70
N PHE A 121 25.55 -8.87 7.97
CA PHE A 121 25.96 -7.59 7.42
C PHE A 121 25.16 -6.50 8.13
N LEU A 122 25.84 -5.59 8.82
CA LEU A 122 25.24 -4.50 9.59
C LEU A 122 25.65 -3.16 8.98
N ARG A 123 24.68 -2.30 8.71
CA ARG A 123 24.82 -0.91 8.34
C ARG A 123 24.14 -0.03 9.35
N THR A 124 24.75 1.13 9.69
CA THR A 124 24.11 2.12 10.57
C THR A 124 24.63 3.52 10.29
N SER A 125 23.78 4.51 10.50
CA SER A 125 24.14 5.93 10.35
C SER A 125 24.73 6.54 11.63
N ASP A 126 24.60 5.86 12.79
CA ASP A 126 25.10 6.33 14.07
C ASP A 126 26.48 5.75 14.46
N ASP A 127 26.92 6.02 15.68
CA ASP A 127 28.21 5.60 16.22
C ASP A 127 28.20 4.24 16.94
N ALA A 128 27.16 3.42 16.72
CA ALA A 128 27.01 2.14 17.45
C ALA A 128 28.16 1.17 17.18
N ILE A 129 28.68 1.13 15.95
CA ILE A 129 29.83 0.28 15.60
C ILE A 129 31.12 0.82 16.24
N ASP A 130 31.35 2.14 16.21
CA ASP A 130 32.53 2.74 16.84
C ASP A 130 32.56 2.52 18.35
N LYS A 131 31.38 2.56 19.01
CA LYS A 131 31.23 2.24 20.45
C LYS A 131 31.50 0.78 20.76
N ALA A 132 31.05 -0.12 19.88
CA ALA A 132 31.23 -1.56 20.04
C ALA A 132 32.70 -1.99 19.79
N PHE A 133 33.40 -1.31 18.89
CA PHE A 133 34.77 -1.65 18.45
C PHE A 133 35.70 -0.43 18.46
N PRO A 134 35.97 0.17 19.62
CA PRO A 134 36.72 1.43 19.70
C PRO A 134 38.13 1.28 19.14
N GLY A 135 38.47 2.11 18.15
CA GLY A 135 39.78 2.15 17.51
C GLY A 135 40.16 0.94 16.69
N ALA A 136 39.21 0.06 16.36
CA ALA A 136 39.49 -1.17 15.62
C ALA A 136 39.51 -0.96 14.09
N ALA A 137 38.94 0.13 13.56
CA ALA A 137 39.01 0.47 12.15
C ALA A 137 40.40 1.01 11.78
N LYS A 138 41.28 0.14 11.34
CA LYS A 138 42.65 0.48 10.96
C LYS A 138 42.91 0.16 9.48
N GLU A 139 43.67 1.02 8.83
CA GLU A 139 44.17 0.74 7.48
C GLU A 139 45.20 -0.41 7.49
N PRO A 140 45.36 -1.17 6.44
CA PRO A 140 44.73 -0.96 5.13
C PRO A 140 43.30 -1.54 5.05
N PHE A 141 42.52 -0.92 4.17
CA PHE A 141 41.22 -1.41 3.75
C PHE A 141 41.32 -1.99 2.35
N THR A 142 40.59 -3.05 2.09
CA THR A 142 40.54 -3.71 0.79
C THR A 142 39.19 -4.40 0.58
N LYS A 143 38.91 -4.79 -0.68
CA LYS A 143 37.85 -5.74 -0.92
C LYS A 143 38.17 -7.05 -0.19
N ASN A 144 37.24 -7.56 0.56
CA ASN A 144 37.37 -8.78 1.35
C ASN A 144 36.51 -9.87 0.68
N SER A 145 37.03 -11.08 0.53
CA SER A 145 36.29 -12.19 -0.12
C SER A 145 34.94 -12.50 0.57
N ILE A 146 34.89 -12.32 1.89
CA ILE A 146 33.64 -12.43 2.67
C ILE A 146 32.69 -11.30 2.28
N ALA A 147 33.20 -10.06 2.24
CA ALA A 147 32.44 -8.90 1.85
C ALA A 147 32.02 -8.96 0.37
N GLU A 148 32.87 -9.41 -0.54
CA GLU A 148 32.53 -9.60 -1.96
C GLU A 148 31.40 -10.63 -2.14
N ASN A 149 31.42 -11.73 -1.41
CA ASN A 149 30.33 -12.68 -1.41
C ASN A 149 29.03 -12.09 -0.85
N ARG A 150 29.13 -11.16 0.13
CA ARG A 150 27.99 -10.43 0.69
C ARG A 150 27.48 -9.35 -0.26
N GLU A 151 28.39 -8.59 -0.86
CA GLU A 151 28.08 -7.62 -1.89
C GLU A 151 27.29 -8.28 -3.03
N ASN A 152 27.76 -9.42 -3.53
CA ASN A 152 27.07 -10.16 -4.57
C ASN A 152 25.67 -10.62 -4.12
N HIS A 153 25.54 -11.11 -2.90
CA HIS A 153 24.24 -11.53 -2.38
C HIS A 153 23.34 -10.33 -2.07
N TRP A 154 23.89 -9.31 -1.43
CA TRP A 154 23.15 -8.13 -0.97
C TRP A 154 22.78 -7.18 -2.11
N LEU A 155 23.72 -6.82 -2.99
CA LEU A 155 23.47 -5.89 -4.09
C LEU A 155 22.93 -6.58 -5.34
N ILE A 156 23.45 -7.77 -5.68
CA ILE A 156 23.10 -8.45 -6.93
C ILE A 156 21.90 -9.37 -6.76
N ASP A 157 21.85 -10.13 -5.68
CA ASP A 157 20.79 -11.11 -5.43
C ASP A 157 19.57 -10.50 -4.76
N LEU A 158 19.76 -9.60 -3.80
CA LEU A 158 18.67 -8.96 -3.06
C LEU A 158 18.31 -7.56 -3.58
N GLY A 159 19.24 -6.89 -4.27
CA GLY A 159 19.01 -5.56 -4.85
C GLY A 159 18.88 -4.46 -3.81
N ASN A 160 19.36 -4.67 -2.60
CA ASN A 160 19.22 -3.72 -1.50
C ASN A 160 20.47 -2.85 -1.35
N ASP A 161 20.41 -1.61 -1.82
CA ASP A 161 21.43 -0.59 -1.60
C ASP A 161 20.93 0.44 -0.59
N VAL A 162 21.48 0.38 0.63
CA VAL A 162 21.13 1.32 1.71
C VAL A 162 22.13 2.47 1.84
N ASP A 163 23.09 2.61 0.94
CA ASP A 163 24.18 3.57 1.09
C ASP A 163 23.72 5.02 1.01
N ALA A 164 22.83 5.35 0.07
CA ALA A 164 22.23 6.67 -0.01
C ALA A 164 21.32 6.96 1.21
N GLU A 165 20.66 5.95 1.74
CA GLU A 165 19.82 6.04 2.94
C GLU A 165 20.65 6.33 4.20
N VAL A 166 21.79 5.63 4.36
CA VAL A 166 22.76 5.90 5.44
C VAL A 166 23.30 7.33 5.36
N VAL A 167 23.70 7.79 4.16
CA VAL A 167 24.18 9.16 3.95
C VAL A 167 23.07 10.17 4.28
N ALA A 168 21.85 9.96 3.82
CA ALA A 168 20.72 10.83 4.12
C ALA A 168 20.44 10.92 5.62
N ALA A 169 20.49 9.78 6.33
CA ALA A 169 20.28 9.73 7.76
C ALA A 169 21.42 10.40 8.56
N MET A 170 22.66 10.39 8.06
CA MET A 170 23.77 11.13 8.69
C MET A 170 23.62 12.64 8.53
N LEU A 171 22.97 13.13 7.49
CA LEU A 171 22.82 14.55 7.17
C LEU A 171 21.58 15.18 7.82
N ASN A 172 20.50 14.43 7.95
CA ASN A 172 19.24 14.94 8.49
C ASN A 172 19.23 14.94 10.03
N PRO A 173 18.71 15.99 10.66
CA PRO A 173 18.68 16.08 12.11
C PRO A 173 17.81 14.96 12.70
N SER A 174 18.33 14.32 13.74
CA SER A 174 17.65 13.24 14.47
C SER A 174 17.27 12.00 13.63
N ALA A 175 17.71 11.93 12.38
CA ALA A 175 17.48 10.76 11.57
C ALA A 175 18.43 9.62 11.97
N LEU A 176 17.89 8.40 11.94
CA LEU A 176 18.63 7.19 12.27
C LEU A 176 18.23 6.09 11.29
N GLN A 177 19.25 5.42 10.75
CA GLN A 177 19.07 4.23 9.93
C GLN A 177 19.95 3.11 10.46
N MET A 178 19.44 1.89 10.54
CA MET A 178 20.18 0.67 10.85
C MET A 178 19.55 -0.49 10.07
N SER A 179 20.35 -1.15 9.25
CA SER A 179 19.98 -2.36 8.54
C SER A 179 20.90 -3.51 8.95
N ALA A 180 20.33 -4.65 9.27
CA ALA A 180 21.05 -5.83 9.75
C ALA A 180 20.53 -7.09 9.03
N ALA A 181 21.23 -7.50 7.98
CA ALA A 181 20.93 -8.74 7.27
C ALA A 181 21.67 -9.92 7.88
N MET A 182 20.92 -10.93 8.28
CA MET A 182 21.39 -12.10 8.99
C MET A 182 21.11 -13.37 8.23
N LYS A 183 22.10 -14.24 8.06
CA LYS A 183 21.90 -15.60 7.52
C LYS A 183 21.51 -16.54 8.64
N THR A 184 20.21 -16.83 8.71
CA THR A 184 19.63 -17.67 9.76
C THR A 184 19.58 -19.15 9.34
N ALA A 185 19.38 -20.04 10.31
CA ALA A 185 19.25 -21.47 10.06
C ALA A 185 17.88 -21.85 9.47
N ASP A 186 16.81 -21.15 9.89
CA ASP A 186 15.44 -21.55 9.57
C ASP A 186 14.89 -20.82 8.36
N PHE A 187 15.34 -19.57 8.10
CA PHE A 187 14.71 -18.67 7.12
C PHE A 187 15.68 -18.12 6.08
N ASP A 188 16.89 -18.68 5.96
CA ASP A 188 17.97 -18.18 5.10
C ASP A 188 18.29 -16.71 5.45
N TRP A 189 17.86 -15.72 4.69
CA TRP A 189 18.15 -14.32 4.96
C TRP A 189 16.98 -13.59 5.60
N LEU A 190 17.21 -13.10 6.84
CA LEU A 190 16.35 -12.14 7.52
C LEU A 190 17.07 -10.80 7.66
N GLU A 191 16.37 -9.72 7.43
CA GLU A 191 16.85 -8.36 7.66
C GLU A 191 15.97 -7.67 8.70
N TYR A 192 16.62 -7.18 9.73
CA TYR A 192 16.04 -6.20 10.62
C TYR A 192 16.42 -4.81 10.13
N ASP A 193 15.44 -3.98 9.87
CA ASP A 193 15.66 -2.63 9.38
C ASP A 193 14.94 -1.61 10.27
N TYR A 194 15.67 -0.59 10.71
CA TYR A 194 15.19 0.55 11.48
C TYR A 194 15.49 1.83 10.71
N ASN A 195 14.46 2.57 10.34
CA ASN A 195 14.60 3.84 9.64
C ASN A 195 13.62 4.87 10.18
N SER A 196 14.16 5.86 10.92
CA SER A 196 13.34 6.91 11.54
C SER A 196 12.65 7.86 10.53
N SER A 197 13.03 7.80 9.26
CA SER A 197 12.39 8.58 8.18
C SER A 197 11.14 7.93 7.61
N ARG A 198 10.86 6.67 7.96
CA ARG A 198 9.64 5.96 7.59
C ARG A 198 8.55 6.13 8.65
N ARG A 199 7.30 5.99 8.25
CA ARG A 199 6.16 6.01 9.18
C ARG A 199 6.26 4.88 10.19
N GLU A 200 6.44 3.66 9.71
CA GLU A 200 6.71 2.47 10.53
C GLU A 200 8.20 2.22 10.49
N GLU A 201 8.92 2.69 11.51
CA GLU A 201 10.38 2.72 11.51
C GLU A 201 11.02 1.35 11.50
N ILE A 202 10.32 0.34 12.02
CA ILE A 202 10.88 -0.99 12.27
C ILE A 202 10.27 -1.97 11.28
N GLN A 203 11.12 -2.66 10.53
CA GLN A 203 10.69 -3.74 9.66
C GLN A 203 11.54 -4.99 9.89
N LEU A 204 10.88 -6.15 9.78
CA LEU A 204 11.54 -7.43 9.63
C LEU A 204 11.21 -7.98 8.26
N VAL A 205 12.24 -8.13 7.43
CA VAL A 205 12.12 -8.54 6.03
C VAL A 205 12.75 -9.91 5.85
N HIS A 206 12.02 -10.79 5.23
CA HIS A 206 12.53 -12.06 4.73
C HIS A 206 12.91 -11.92 3.26
N TRP A 207 14.13 -12.30 2.92
CA TRP A 207 14.62 -12.29 1.55
C TRP A 207 14.69 -13.72 1.02
N ASP A 208 13.84 -13.97 0.04
CA ASP A 208 13.94 -15.15 -0.81
C ASP A 208 14.60 -14.71 -2.14
N ARG A 209 15.10 -15.69 -2.90
CA ARG A 209 15.74 -15.47 -4.21
C ARG A 209 14.88 -14.71 -5.23
N ARG A 210 13.61 -14.50 -4.96
CA ARG A 210 12.61 -13.91 -5.87
C ARG A 210 11.94 -12.66 -5.33
N SER A 211 11.93 -12.46 -4.02
CA SER A 211 11.16 -11.37 -3.43
C SER A 211 11.64 -11.00 -2.02
N ALA A 212 11.42 -9.75 -1.66
CA ALA A 212 11.45 -9.28 -0.28
C ALA A 212 10.03 -9.36 0.31
N GLU A 213 9.90 -9.97 1.47
CA GLU A 213 8.64 -10.09 2.19
C GLU A 213 8.73 -9.37 3.53
N VAL A 214 8.00 -8.30 3.71
CA VAL A 214 7.94 -7.61 5.01
C VAL A 214 7.02 -8.38 5.95
N TRP A 215 7.63 -9.16 6.84
CA TRP A 215 6.91 -9.99 7.79
C TRP A 215 6.33 -9.19 8.94
N VAL A 216 7.07 -8.18 9.41
CA VAL A 216 6.65 -7.30 10.50
C VAL A 216 6.95 -5.86 10.10
N SER A 217 6.05 -4.95 10.42
CA SER A 217 6.26 -3.51 10.30
C SER A 217 5.64 -2.81 11.51
N LEU A 218 6.41 -2.00 12.21
CA LEU A 218 6.04 -1.41 13.49
C LEU A 218 6.49 0.04 13.59
N ASP A 219 5.69 0.86 14.24
CA ASP A 219 6.17 2.12 14.80
C ASP A 219 7.13 1.87 15.95
N ARG A 220 8.06 2.80 16.20
CA ARG A 220 8.89 2.78 17.41
C ARG A 220 8.02 2.88 18.67
N ALA A 221 8.56 2.42 19.79
CA ALA A 221 7.82 2.23 21.04
C ALA A 221 6.99 3.44 21.50
N GLU A 222 7.50 4.65 21.30
CA GLU A 222 6.87 5.91 21.72
C GLU A 222 5.70 6.35 20.82
N ASP A 223 5.67 5.89 19.56
CA ASP A 223 4.66 6.27 18.57
C ASP A 223 3.60 5.17 18.35
N ARG A 224 3.75 4.00 18.98
CA ARG A 224 2.84 2.86 18.82
C ARG A 224 1.43 3.16 19.27
N ASN A 225 0.50 2.78 18.41
CA ASN A 225 -0.91 2.75 18.76
C ASN A 225 -1.19 1.59 19.75
N PRO A 226 -1.66 1.87 20.99
CA PRO A 226 -1.92 0.81 21.97
C PRO A 226 -3.05 -0.15 21.55
N LYS A 227 -3.86 0.20 20.56
CA LYS A 227 -4.90 -0.67 19.99
C LYS A 227 -4.38 -1.55 18.85
N GLY A 228 -3.13 -1.37 18.42
CA GLY A 228 -2.52 -1.98 17.24
C GLY A 228 -2.79 -1.19 15.96
N GLY A 229 -1.98 -1.45 14.95
CA GLY A 229 -1.95 -0.69 13.71
C GLY A 229 -1.06 0.55 13.77
N PRO A 230 -1.03 1.36 12.73
CA PRO A 230 -0.12 2.50 12.63
C PRO A 230 -0.44 3.58 13.65
N GLY A 231 0.61 4.25 14.12
CA GLY A 231 0.51 5.47 14.89
C GLY A 231 0.03 6.67 14.06
N GLU A 232 -0.10 7.80 14.71
CA GLU A 232 -0.62 9.03 14.06
C GLU A 232 0.50 9.99 13.59
N ARG A 233 1.77 9.61 13.75
CA ARG A 233 2.92 10.46 13.39
C ARG A 233 2.90 10.79 11.89
N ASP A 234 2.99 12.06 11.55
CA ASP A 234 3.28 12.49 10.18
C ASP A 234 4.80 12.48 9.96
N VAL A 235 5.25 11.67 9.04
CA VAL A 235 6.68 11.47 8.75
C VAL A 235 7.11 12.05 7.40
N ARG A 236 6.20 12.74 6.70
CA ARG A 236 6.54 13.35 5.42
C ARG A 236 7.65 14.38 5.61
N PRO A 237 8.83 14.17 5.01
CA PRO A 237 9.94 15.10 5.17
C PRO A 237 9.69 16.45 4.48
N ALA A 238 8.92 16.43 3.41
CA ALA A 238 8.55 17.61 2.62
C ALA A 238 7.17 17.40 1.97
N SER A 239 6.57 18.48 1.50
CA SER A 239 5.34 18.50 0.72
C SER A 239 5.57 19.21 -0.61
N VAL A 240 4.90 18.77 -1.67
CA VAL A 240 4.92 19.36 -3.02
C VAL A 240 3.61 20.12 -3.24
N SER A 241 3.70 21.41 -3.59
CA SER A 241 2.51 22.26 -3.81
C SER A 241 2.23 22.51 -5.30
N HIS A 242 3.26 22.49 -6.14
CA HIS A 242 3.15 22.76 -7.57
C HIS A 242 4.19 22.00 -8.38
N LEU A 243 3.79 21.58 -9.59
CA LEU A 243 4.62 20.89 -10.56
C LEU A 243 4.57 21.61 -11.91
N ASP A 244 5.73 22.02 -12.45
CA ASP A 244 5.89 22.38 -13.87
C ASP A 244 6.62 21.23 -14.58
N ILE A 245 5.93 20.50 -15.44
CA ILE A 245 6.47 19.32 -16.13
C ILE A 245 6.58 19.60 -17.62
N VAL A 246 7.77 19.52 -18.17
CA VAL A 246 8.04 19.54 -19.61
C VAL A 246 8.50 18.14 -20.02
N ALA A 247 7.72 17.47 -20.88
CA ALA A 247 8.08 16.18 -21.46
C ALA A 247 8.32 16.33 -22.96
N ASP A 248 9.57 16.27 -23.41
CA ASP A 248 9.93 16.28 -24.82
C ASP A 248 10.00 14.84 -25.37
N LEU A 249 8.91 14.42 -26.00
CA LEU A 249 8.73 13.13 -26.65
C LEU A 249 8.89 13.24 -28.17
N SER A 250 9.26 14.40 -28.71
CA SER A 250 9.24 14.71 -30.16
C SER A 250 10.24 13.88 -30.96
N LYS A 251 11.36 13.50 -30.33
CA LYS A 251 12.44 12.70 -30.92
C LYS A 251 12.36 11.23 -30.52
N GLY A 252 11.43 10.88 -29.63
CA GLY A 252 11.23 9.52 -29.17
C GLY A 252 10.87 8.58 -30.30
N LYS A 253 11.41 7.37 -30.25
CA LYS A 253 11.04 6.28 -31.16
C LYS A 253 10.13 5.33 -30.41
N TRP A 254 9.07 4.91 -31.06
CA TRP A 254 8.20 3.86 -30.53
C TRP A 254 8.93 2.50 -30.57
N ASN A 255 9.06 1.90 -29.43
CA ASN A 255 9.61 0.56 -29.28
C ASN A 255 8.52 -0.34 -28.70
N ALA A 256 8.22 -1.44 -29.38
CA ALA A 256 7.35 -2.46 -28.80
C ALA A 256 8.11 -3.22 -27.72
N ARG A 257 7.54 -3.28 -26.51
CA ARG A 257 8.10 -4.03 -25.39
C ARG A 257 7.03 -4.91 -24.76
N ARG A 258 7.38 -6.15 -24.51
CA ARG A 258 6.47 -7.05 -23.80
C ARG A 258 6.61 -6.83 -22.31
N VAL A 259 5.50 -6.45 -21.67
CA VAL A 259 5.39 -6.29 -20.21
C VAL A 259 4.33 -7.29 -19.74
N GLY A 260 4.77 -8.34 -19.06
CA GLY A 260 3.87 -9.44 -18.70
C GLY A 260 3.25 -10.12 -19.92
N ALA A 261 1.93 -10.18 -19.99
CA ALA A 261 1.18 -10.78 -21.10
C ALA A 261 0.86 -9.78 -22.24
N THR A 262 1.10 -8.48 -22.05
CA THR A 262 0.75 -7.41 -23.00
C THR A 262 1.96 -6.86 -23.74
N GLU A 263 1.75 -6.41 -24.98
CA GLU A 263 2.75 -5.67 -25.73
C GLU A 263 2.44 -4.18 -25.61
N GLN A 264 3.39 -3.43 -25.02
CA GLN A 264 3.26 -2.00 -24.82
C GLN A 264 4.16 -1.25 -25.79
N SER A 265 3.64 -0.13 -26.31
CA SER A 265 4.43 0.81 -27.08
C SER A 265 5.15 1.74 -26.12
N MET A 266 6.48 1.66 -26.07
CA MET A 266 7.32 2.48 -25.22
C MET A 266 7.88 3.66 -26.00
N LEU A 267 8.02 4.81 -25.36
CA LEU A 267 8.50 6.04 -25.95
C LEU A 267 9.57 6.67 -25.07
N ASN A 268 10.76 6.93 -25.64
CA ASN A 268 11.82 7.67 -24.94
C ASN A 268 11.50 9.17 -24.97
N GLY A 269 11.65 9.80 -23.81
CA GLY A 269 11.48 11.22 -23.62
C GLY A 269 12.57 11.85 -22.77
N HIS A 270 12.75 13.16 -22.97
CA HIS A 270 13.54 14.00 -22.08
C HIS A 270 12.60 14.81 -21.20
N TYR A 271 12.81 14.73 -19.90
CA TYR A 271 11.92 15.32 -18.91
C TYR A 271 12.65 16.43 -18.15
N THR A 272 11.96 17.56 -18.00
CA THR A 272 12.32 18.62 -17.06
C THR A 272 11.15 18.79 -16.10
N VAL A 273 11.39 18.55 -14.83
CA VAL A 273 10.36 18.65 -13.78
C VAL A 273 10.83 19.67 -12.75
N GLN A 274 10.05 20.73 -12.61
CA GLN A 274 10.25 21.72 -11.57
C GLN A 274 9.20 21.52 -10.49
N GLU A 275 9.66 21.32 -9.26
CA GLU A 275 8.84 21.09 -8.09
C GLU A 275 8.96 22.24 -7.11
N GLU A 276 7.84 22.83 -6.71
CA GLU A 276 7.79 23.71 -5.56
C GLU A 276 7.56 22.85 -4.31
N ILE A 277 8.60 22.74 -3.49
CA ILE A 277 8.64 21.93 -2.28
C ILE A 277 8.77 22.78 -1.03
N ALA A 278 8.21 22.30 0.08
CA ALA A 278 8.45 22.86 1.41
C ALA A 278 8.82 21.74 2.38
N ALA A 279 9.93 21.89 3.11
CA ALA A 279 10.27 20.95 4.18
C ALA A 279 9.21 21.01 5.28
N ASN A 280 8.82 19.85 5.81
CA ASN A 280 7.88 19.78 6.95
C ASN A 280 8.61 19.84 8.31
N VAL A 281 9.92 19.70 8.30
CA VAL A 281 10.79 19.73 9.49
C VAL A 281 11.96 20.70 9.28
N ASP A 282 12.39 21.37 10.35
CA ASP A 282 13.58 22.20 10.32
C ASP A 282 14.85 21.37 10.14
N GLY A 283 15.76 21.86 9.33
CA GLY A 283 17.09 21.27 9.18
C GLY A 283 17.17 20.14 8.16
N LEU A 284 16.16 19.93 7.31
CA LEU A 284 16.20 18.95 6.23
C LEU A 284 17.34 19.29 5.25
N VAL A 285 18.26 18.35 5.05
CA VAL A 285 19.42 18.47 4.14
C VAL A 285 19.30 17.46 3.00
N ALA A 286 18.85 16.25 3.29
CA ALA A 286 18.72 15.19 2.31
C ALA A 286 17.25 14.83 2.14
N LEU A 287 16.70 15.03 0.94
CA LEU A 287 15.34 14.68 0.57
C LEU A 287 15.35 13.45 -0.32
N ARG A 288 14.70 12.39 0.13
CA ARG A 288 14.50 11.15 -0.65
C ARG A 288 13.21 11.23 -1.42
N LEU A 289 13.27 10.94 -2.71
CA LEU A 289 12.16 10.98 -3.66
C LEU A 289 12.10 9.67 -4.44
N GLN A 290 10.91 9.24 -4.78
CA GLN A 290 10.70 8.12 -5.70
C GLN A 290 10.75 8.61 -7.15
N LEU A 291 11.45 7.87 -8.01
CA LEU A 291 11.51 8.11 -9.45
C LEU A 291 11.79 6.77 -10.12
N TYR A 292 11.18 6.48 -11.28
CA TYR A 292 11.42 5.23 -11.99
C TYR A 292 12.90 4.86 -12.05
N PRO A 293 13.26 3.60 -11.74
CA PRO A 293 14.66 3.14 -11.73
C PRO A 293 15.31 3.24 -13.11
N THR A 294 14.51 3.18 -14.17
CA THR A 294 14.96 3.31 -15.56
C THR A 294 15.26 4.74 -15.99
N ALA A 295 14.99 5.74 -15.13
CA ALA A 295 15.39 7.12 -15.38
C ALA A 295 16.92 7.23 -15.43
N LYS A 296 17.45 7.86 -16.49
CA LYS A 296 18.88 7.99 -16.76
C LYS A 296 19.32 9.45 -16.66
N ASP A 297 20.61 9.63 -16.37
CA ASP A 297 21.25 10.96 -16.35
C ASP A 297 20.52 11.98 -15.46
N VAL A 298 20.02 11.49 -14.31
CA VAL A 298 19.25 12.29 -13.37
C VAL A 298 20.13 13.33 -12.73
N THR A 299 19.79 14.60 -12.94
CA THR A 299 20.42 15.76 -12.33
C THR A 299 19.38 16.65 -11.68
N ALA A 300 19.79 17.45 -10.68
CA ALA A 300 18.92 18.41 -10.02
C ALA A 300 19.63 19.75 -9.83
N THR A 301 18.87 20.83 -9.85
CA THR A 301 19.34 22.19 -9.55
C THR A 301 18.40 22.88 -8.59
N ASP A 302 18.93 23.85 -7.81
CA ASP A 302 18.14 24.73 -6.97
C ASP A 302 17.45 25.85 -7.78
N GLU A 303 16.72 26.74 -7.09
CA GLU A 303 16.02 27.89 -7.68
C GLU A 303 16.96 28.92 -8.37
N LYS A 304 18.28 28.85 -8.10
CA LYS A 304 19.32 29.70 -8.74
C LYS A 304 20.01 28.98 -9.89
N GLY A 305 19.57 27.75 -10.22
CA GLY A 305 20.21 26.92 -11.22
C GLY A 305 21.54 26.31 -10.78
N GLN A 306 21.86 26.34 -9.47
CA GLN A 306 23.08 25.73 -8.95
C GLN A 306 22.85 24.20 -8.83
N PRO A 307 23.84 23.37 -9.24
CA PRO A 307 23.69 21.92 -9.19
C PRO A 307 23.57 21.41 -7.75
N LEU A 308 22.62 20.53 -7.51
CA LEU A 308 22.45 19.78 -6.28
C LEU A 308 23.09 18.39 -6.44
N ALA A 309 23.65 17.84 -5.39
CA ALA A 309 24.13 16.47 -5.42
C ALA A 309 22.94 15.50 -5.43
N VAL A 310 22.97 14.55 -6.36
CA VAL A 310 21.94 13.51 -6.51
C VAL A 310 22.59 12.15 -6.24
N LEU A 311 22.07 11.42 -5.27
CA LEU A 311 22.46 10.04 -4.99
C LEU A 311 21.33 9.12 -5.44
N ARG A 312 21.67 8.05 -6.14
CA ARG A 312 20.69 7.05 -6.56
C ARG A 312 21.14 5.68 -6.13
N ASP A 313 20.26 4.96 -5.49
CA ASP A 313 20.48 3.59 -5.10
C ASP A 313 20.58 2.70 -6.36
N HIS A 314 21.48 1.74 -6.35
CA HIS A 314 21.61 0.76 -7.43
C HIS A 314 20.56 -0.31 -7.23
N ILE A 315 19.68 -0.45 -8.19
CA ILE A 315 18.59 -1.41 -8.15
C ILE A 315 19.03 -2.66 -8.89
N GLY A 316 19.00 -3.78 -8.19
CA GLY A 316 19.21 -5.09 -8.81
C GLY A 316 18.09 -5.39 -9.81
N ALA A 317 18.42 -5.99 -10.94
CA ALA A 317 17.50 -6.28 -12.05
C ALA A 317 16.33 -7.22 -11.70
N ARG A 318 16.19 -7.65 -10.44
CA ARG A 318 15.19 -8.64 -10.00
C ARG A 318 13.96 -8.06 -9.31
N SER A 319 13.98 -6.80 -8.90
CA SER A 319 12.82 -6.15 -8.29
C SER A 319 11.67 -5.88 -9.26
N ALA A 320 11.89 -6.04 -10.56
CA ALA A 320 10.93 -5.74 -11.62
C ALA A 320 9.69 -6.65 -11.70
N GLY A 321 9.46 -7.54 -10.76
CA GLY A 321 8.38 -8.54 -10.84
C GLY A 321 7.37 -8.54 -9.71
N ILE A 322 7.58 -7.78 -8.66
CA ILE A 322 6.65 -7.64 -7.54
C ILE A 322 6.55 -6.14 -7.26
N ASP A 323 5.33 -5.65 -7.03
CA ASP A 323 5.05 -4.27 -6.61
C ASP A 323 5.67 -4.00 -5.22
N ASN A 324 7.00 -4.09 -5.13
CA ASN A 324 7.77 -3.73 -3.97
C ASN A 324 7.97 -2.21 -3.98
N GLU A 325 6.89 -1.47 -3.73
CA GLU A 325 6.93 -0.01 -3.56
C GLU A 325 7.90 0.45 -2.45
N ILE A 326 8.44 -0.50 -1.67
CA ILE A 326 9.16 -0.20 -0.43
C ILE A 326 10.63 0.17 -0.67
N TYR A 327 11.32 -0.40 -1.67
CA TYR A 327 12.78 -0.31 -1.71
C TYR A 327 13.40 0.24 -3.00
N ASP A 328 12.68 0.33 -4.12
CA ASP A 328 13.34 0.23 -5.42
C ASP A 328 13.42 1.51 -6.25
N PHE A 329 12.91 2.64 -5.80
CA PHE A 329 12.75 3.81 -6.69
C PHE A 329 13.34 5.12 -6.14
N MET A 330 14.32 5.02 -5.20
CA MET A 330 14.74 6.17 -4.44
C MET A 330 15.84 6.97 -5.12
N THR A 331 15.63 8.28 -5.18
CA THR A 331 16.58 9.28 -5.58
C THR A 331 16.73 10.28 -4.43
N THR A 332 17.94 10.50 -3.95
CA THR A 332 18.20 11.43 -2.83
C THR A 332 18.83 12.71 -3.35
N VAL A 333 18.20 13.84 -3.07
CA VAL A 333 18.72 15.18 -3.38
C VAL A 333 19.32 15.79 -2.12
N ILE A 334 20.54 16.33 -2.23
CA ILE A 334 21.26 16.93 -1.11
C ILE A 334 21.28 18.46 -1.28
N PHE A 335 20.71 19.16 -0.32
CA PHE A 335 20.75 20.61 -0.25
C PHE A 335 22.07 21.09 0.36
N PRO A 336 22.67 22.18 -0.15
CA PRO A 336 23.95 22.69 0.35
C PRO A 336 23.86 23.30 1.77
N ALA A 337 22.63 23.60 2.22
CA ALA A 337 22.35 24.12 3.54
C ALA A 337 21.01 23.53 4.06
N PRO A 338 20.84 23.40 5.38
CA PRO A 338 19.59 22.95 5.97
C PRO A 338 18.39 23.83 5.58
N LEU A 339 17.31 23.20 5.11
CA LEU A 339 16.07 23.88 4.81
C LEU A 339 15.31 24.20 6.12
N LYS A 340 14.56 25.28 6.11
CA LYS A 340 13.63 25.60 7.18
C LYS A 340 12.24 25.07 6.87
N ALA A 341 11.56 24.62 7.90
CA ALA A 341 10.19 24.12 7.78
C ALA A 341 9.26 25.19 7.17
N HIS A 342 8.42 24.73 6.24
CA HIS A 342 7.37 25.51 5.57
C HIS A 342 7.88 26.70 4.72
N GLU A 343 9.19 26.83 4.49
CA GLU A 343 9.72 27.76 3.49
C GLU A 343 9.69 27.07 2.09
N PRO A 344 9.09 27.73 1.07
CA PRO A 344 9.05 27.16 -0.28
C PRO A 344 10.42 27.21 -0.96
N HIS A 345 10.78 26.14 -1.63
CA HIS A 345 11.97 25.98 -2.45
C HIS A 345 11.59 25.39 -3.79
N VAL A 346 12.38 25.67 -4.81
CA VAL A 346 12.19 25.12 -6.13
C VAL A 346 13.35 24.20 -6.48
N VAL A 347 13.05 22.95 -6.82
CA VAL A 347 14.02 21.98 -7.33
C VAL A 347 13.65 21.62 -8.76
N THR A 348 14.63 21.73 -9.67
CA THR A 348 14.43 21.36 -11.07
C THR A 348 15.23 20.11 -11.38
N PHE A 349 14.53 19.06 -11.82
CA PHE A 349 15.11 17.78 -12.25
C PHE A 349 15.18 17.71 -13.76
N HIS A 350 16.26 17.09 -14.28
CA HIS A 350 16.41 16.73 -15.68
C HIS A 350 16.80 15.25 -15.75
N TYR A 351 16.14 14.49 -16.64
CA TYR A 351 16.43 13.08 -16.85
C TYR A 351 15.84 12.57 -18.16
N ASP A 352 16.37 11.45 -18.64
CA ASP A 352 15.80 10.69 -19.74
C ASP A 352 15.01 9.50 -19.16
N LEU A 353 13.81 9.26 -19.70
CA LEU A 353 12.97 8.16 -19.27
C LEU A 353 12.25 7.52 -20.46
N GLU A 354 12.19 6.20 -20.48
CA GLU A 354 11.35 5.43 -21.38
C GLU A 354 10.01 5.13 -20.68
N THR A 355 8.92 5.68 -21.20
CA THR A 355 7.56 5.48 -20.68
C THR A 355 6.69 4.75 -21.71
N PRO A 356 5.63 4.04 -21.28
CA PRO A 356 4.55 3.67 -22.18
C PRO A 356 3.96 4.91 -22.89
N ASN A 357 3.17 4.68 -23.91
CA ASN A 357 2.43 5.74 -24.60
C ASN A 357 1.33 6.40 -23.72
N TYR A 358 1.32 6.08 -22.46
CA TYR A 358 0.52 6.69 -21.39
C TYR A 358 1.36 6.71 -20.10
N ALA A 359 1.19 7.73 -19.28
CA ALA A 359 1.81 7.79 -17.98
C ALA A 359 0.94 7.07 -16.95
N VAL A 360 1.51 6.11 -16.22
CA VAL A 360 0.83 5.32 -15.19
C VAL A 360 1.48 5.59 -13.85
N GLY A 361 0.67 5.69 -12.81
CA GLY A 361 1.15 5.97 -11.46
C GLY A 361 1.79 7.34 -11.33
N ASN A 362 2.63 7.50 -10.31
CA ASN A 362 3.28 8.76 -9.94
C ASN A 362 4.81 8.72 -10.07
N LEU A 363 5.40 7.61 -10.50
CA LEU A 363 6.86 7.43 -10.50
C LEU A 363 7.57 7.96 -11.75
N TRP A 364 6.85 8.47 -12.73
CA TRP A 364 7.44 9.04 -13.94
C TRP A 364 7.97 10.47 -13.75
N TYR A 365 7.69 11.08 -12.60
CA TYR A 365 8.30 12.30 -12.07
C TYR A 365 8.66 12.09 -10.59
N PRO A 366 9.61 12.88 -10.02
CA PRO A 366 9.99 12.70 -8.63
C PRO A 366 8.80 12.90 -7.68
N THR A 367 8.66 12.05 -6.68
CA THR A 367 7.56 12.12 -5.70
C THR A 367 8.04 11.80 -4.30
N VAL A 368 7.46 12.43 -3.29
CA VAL A 368 7.75 12.13 -1.89
C VAL A 368 7.14 10.76 -1.54
N PRO A 369 7.91 9.82 -0.94
CA PRO A 369 7.40 8.50 -0.56
C PRO A 369 6.26 8.58 0.44
N GLU A 370 5.38 7.58 0.41
CA GLU A 370 4.26 7.39 1.36
C GLU A 370 3.28 8.58 1.47
N ALA A 371 3.47 9.62 0.65
CA ALA A 371 2.59 10.77 0.61
C ALA A 371 2.10 10.95 -0.81
N PHE A 372 0.82 10.82 -1.03
CA PHE A 372 0.21 11.38 -2.22
C PHE A 372 -0.11 12.85 -1.94
N ASP A 373 0.91 13.70 -1.97
CA ASP A 373 0.68 15.12 -1.91
C ASP A 373 -0.25 15.54 -3.06
N THR A 374 -1.18 16.40 -2.76
CA THR A 374 -1.99 17.02 -3.80
C THR A 374 -1.29 18.29 -4.26
N ALA A 375 -0.98 18.35 -5.55
CA ALA A 375 -0.32 19.48 -6.16
C ALA A 375 -1.11 20.01 -7.36
N THR A 376 -1.04 21.31 -7.61
CA THR A 376 -1.41 21.87 -8.91
C THR A 376 -0.30 21.56 -9.91
N ALA A 377 -0.62 21.50 -11.21
CA ALA A 377 0.41 21.24 -12.19
C ALA A 377 0.19 21.97 -13.51
N LYS A 378 1.31 22.28 -14.16
CA LYS A 378 1.36 22.66 -15.58
C LYS A 378 2.15 21.63 -16.35
N LEU A 379 1.54 21.08 -17.37
CA LEU A 379 2.16 20.12 -18.27
C LEU A 379 2.41 20.76 -19.62
N GLU A 380 3.65 20.71 -20.09
CA GLU A 380 4.03 21.04 -21.44
C GLU A 380 4.53 19.77 -22.14
N LEU A 381 3.72 19.28 -23.08
CA LEU A 381 3.96 18.01 -23.77
C LEU A 381 4.33 18.29 -25.22
N ARG A 382 5.56 17.97 -25.57
CA ARG A 382 6.09 18.12 -26.92
C ARG A 382 6.16 16.78 -27.62
N VAL A 383 5.45 16.63 -28.73
CA VAL A 383 5.36 15.38 -29.50
C VAL A 383 5.66 15.61 -30.97
N ASN A 384 5.98 14.54 -31.70
CA ASN A 384 6.09 14.59 -33.14
C ASN A 384 4.77 15.09 -33.74
N LYS A 385 4.82 15.83 -34.86
CA LYS A 385 3.65 16.41 -35.54
C LYS A 385 2.55 15.40 -35.90
N ARG A 386 2.92 14.13 -36.06
CA ARG A 386 1.96 13.05 -36.36
C ARG A 386 1.24 12.54 -35.13
N ASN A 387 1.73 12.87 -33.95
CA ASN A 387 1.18 12.39 -32.69
C ASN A 387 0.16 13.37 -32.12
N GLU A 388 -0.82 12.82 -31.44
CA GLU A 388 -1.79 13.52 -30.61
C GLU A 388 -1.53 13.23 -29.14
N VAL A 389 -1.91 14.19 -28.28
CA VAL A 389 -1.80 14.06 -26.82
C VAL A 389 -3.14 14.41 -26.18
N ARG A 390 -3.48 13.67 -25.15
CA ARG A 390 -4.49 14.03 -24.16
C ARG A 390 -3.84 13.96 -22.79
N ALA A 391 -4.01 14.98 -21.98
CA ALA A 391 -3.48 15.02 -20.63
C ALA A 391 -4.56 15.42 -19.64
N MET A 392 -4.29 15.14 -18.38
CA MET A 392 -5.11 15.57 -17.27
C MET A 392 -5.20 17.10 -17.21
N GLY A 393 -6.33 17.62 -16.73
CA GLY A 393 -6.57 19.05 -16.61
C GLY A 393 -7.15 19.70 -17.87
N ARG A 394 -7.02 21.02 -17.96
CA ARG A 394 -7.56 21.85 -19.03
C ARG A 394 -6.48 22.21 -20.05
N LYS A 395 -6.72 21.89 -21.33
CA LYS A 395 -5.84 22.30 -22.42
C LYS A 395 -5.89 23.81 -22.61
N VAL A 396 -4.73 24.46 -22.52
CA VAL A 396 -4.60 25.93 -22.65
C VAL A 396 -4.20 26.31 -24.06
N SER A 397 -3.22 25.60 -24.64
CA SER A 397 -2.69 25.92 -25.95
C SER A 397 -2.19 24.66 -26.67
N GLU A 398 -2.11 24.76 -27.98
CA GLU A 398 -1.34 23.86 -28.83
C GLU A 398 -0.73 24.69 -29.98
N THR A 399 0.57 24.57 -30.15
CA THR A 399 1.35 25.28 -31.14
C THR A 399 2.24 24.32 -31.91
N GLU A 400 2.53 24.62 -33.15
CA GLU A 400 3.53 23.91 -33.93
C GLU A 400 4.87 24.66 -33.88
N SER A 401 5.91 23.94 -33.51
CA SER A 401 7.26 24.47 -33.45
C SER A 401 7.93 24.50 -34.84
N PRO A 402 8.99 25.31 -35.05
CA PRO A 402 9.68 25.41 -36.35
C PRO A 402 10.25 24.07 -36.87
N ASP A 403 10.57 23.14 -35.96
CA ASP A 403 11.01 21.79 -36.31
C ASP A 403 9.87 20.82 -36.65
N GLY A 404 8.64 21.32 -36.64
CA GLY A 404 7.42 20.55 -36.97
C GLY A 404 6.88 19.70 -35.79
N SER A 405 7.45 19.84 -34.59
CA SER A 405 6.85 19.23 -33.39
C SER A 405 5.64 20.04 -32.93
N LYS A 406 4.69 19.36 -32.27
CA LYS A 406 3.56 20.01 -31.58
C LYS A 406 3.86 20.14 -30.11
N VAL A 407 3.56 21.30 -29.56
CA VAL A 407 3.66 21.59 -28.12
C VAL A 407 2.27 21.90 -27.61
N SER A 408 1.79 21.12 -26.65
CA SER A 408 0.52 21.37 -25.97
C SER A 408 0.73 21.66 -24.51
N THR A 409 0.01 22.69 -23.99
CA THR A 409 0.06 23.09 -22.59
C THR A 409 -1.27 22.75 -21.90
N TRP A 410 -1.17 22.14 -20.75
CA TRP A 410 -2.30 21.71 -19.93
C TRP A 410 -2.13 22.22 -18.49
N LEU A 411 -3.23 22.66 -17.86
CA LEU A 411 -3.25 23.14 -16.48
C LEU A 411 -4.14 22.26 -15.62
N ILE A 412 -3.58 21.78 -14.53
CA ILE A 412 -4.28 21.13 -13.42
C ILE A 412 -4.41 22.18 -12.31
N GLU A 413 -5.55 22.85 -12.31
CA GLU A 413 -5.81 24.05 -11.48
C GLU A 413 -6.26 23.69 -10.06
N ARG A 414 -6.74 22.46 -9.84
CA ARG A 414 -7.06 21.91 -8.53
C ARG A 414 -5.95 20.95 -8.12
N PRO A 415 -5.53 20.99 -6.85
CA PRO A 415 -4.54 20.04 -6.38
C PRO A 415 -5.00 18.58 -6.58
N ALA A 416 -4.19 17.80 -7.25
CA ALA A 416 -4.42 16.39 -7.56
C ALA A 416 -3.27 15.52 -7.06
N LYS A 417 -3.55 14.28 -6.73
CA LYS A 417 -2.55 13.34 -6.17
C LYS A 417 -1.55 12.83 -7.19
N MET A 418 -2.01 12.65 -8.42
CA MET A 418 -1.21 12.09 -9.51
C MET A 418 -1.51 12.84 -10.79
N VAL A 419 -0.55 12.82 -11.70
CA VAL A 419 -0.63 13.50 -13.00
C VAL A 419 -0.42 12.48 -14.11
N THR A 420 -1.20 12.57 -15.20
CA THR A 420 -1.11 11.63 -16.32
C THR A 420 -1.32 12.27 -17.68
N PHE A 421 -0.90 11.55 -18.72
CA PHE A 421 -1.18 11.84 -20.11
C PHE A 421 -1.24 10.54 -20.93
N SER A 422 -1.82 10.64 -22.13
CA SER A 422 -1.75 9.60 -23.16
C SER A 422 -1.35 10.21 -24.49
N THR A 423 -0.55 9.50 -25.29
CA THR A 423 -0.12 9.92 -26.61
C THR A 423 -0.24 8.77 -27.63
N ALA A 424 -0.61 9.09 -28.86
CA ALA A 424 -0.70 8.15 -29.97
C ALA A 424 -0.57 8.89 -31.30
N GLU A 425 -0.39 8.16 -32.40
CA GLU A 425 -0.46 8.79 -33.75
C GLU A 425 -1.80 9.41 -34.00
N ARG A 426 -2.89 8.77 -33.57
CA ARG A 426 -4.27 9.26 -33.75
C ARG A 426 -5.18 8.64 -32.69
N PHE A 427 -6.09 9.45 -32.16
CA PHE A 427 -7.19 8.99 -31.33
C PHE A 427 -8.52 9.02 -32.08
N THR A 428 -9.35 8.01 -31.83
CA THR A 428 -10.79 8.10 -32.06
C THR A 428 -11.39 8.67 -30.78
N GLU A 429 -12.19 9.75 -30.91
CA GLU A 429 -12.75 10.46 -29.77
C GLU A 429 -14.27 10.54 -29.88
N VAL A 430 -14.97 10.28 -28.79
CA VAL A 430 -16.42 10.36 -28.68
C VAL A 430 -16.78 11.16 -27.42
N PRO A 431 -17.20 12.44 -27.58
CA PRO A 431 -17.73 13.23 -26.47
C PRO A 431 -19.15 12.79 -26.11
N LEU A 432 -19.43 12.68 -24.80
CA LEU A 432 -20.74 12.39 -24.24
C LEU A 432 -21.11 13.46 -23.22
N GLU A 433 -22.32 13.98 -23.33
CA GLU A 433 -22.82 15.04 -22.43
C GLU A 433 -24.22 14.68 -21.95
N ILE A 434 -24.40 14.71 -20.64
CA ILE A 434 -25.70 14.58 -19.98
C ILE A 434 -25.81 15.71 -18.95
N PRO A 435 -26.94 16.43 -18.89
CA PRO A 435 -27.11 17.51 -17.91
C PRO A 435 -26.90 17.04 -16.47
N GLY A 436 -26.13 17.80 -15.70
CA GLY A 436 -25.94 17.60 -14.26
C GLY A 436 -24.78 16.70 -13.85
N VAL A 437 -24.03 16.16 -14.81
CA VAL A 437 -22.77 15.41 -14.56
C VAL A 437 -21.65 15.95 -15.43
N PRO A 438 -20.35 15.70 -15.07
CA PRO A 438 -19.23 16.09 -15.89
C PRO A 438 -19.33 15.58 -17.33
N LYS A 439 -18.83 16.36 -18.29
CA LYS A 439 -18.68 15.91 -19.67
C LYS A 439 -17.69 14.75 -19.72
N VAL A 440 -18.03 13.64 -20.38
CA VAL A 440 -17.12 12.52 -20.60
C VAL A 440 -16.57 12.58 -22.02
N ILE A 441 -15.24 12.59 -22.15
CA ILE A 441 -14.54 12.46 -23.43
C ILE A 441 -13.88 11.09 -23.46
N SER A 442 -14.56 10.15 -24.11
CA SER A 442 -14.02 8.82 -24.31
C SER A 442 -13.18 8.79 -25.59
N PHE A 443 -11.94 8.32 -25.50
CA PHE A 443 -11.01 8.28 -26.62
C PHE A 443 -10.10 7.06 -26.56
N GLY A 444 -9.43 6.73 -27.66
CA GLY A 444 -8.46 5.64 -27.68
C GLY A 444 -8.00 5.25 -29.06
N THR A 445 -7.09 4.28 -29.11
CA THR A 445 -6.54 3.65 -30.32
C THR A 445 -7.16 2.28 -30.57
N VAL A 446 -8.34 2.00 -30.00
CA VAL A 446 -9.05 0.71 -30.13
C VAL A 446 -9.26 0.38 -31.62
N THR A 447 -8.84 -0.82 -32.00
CA THR A 447 -8.94 -1.33 -33.38
C THR A 447 -10.08 -2.36 -33.50
N GLY A 448 -10.41 -2.77 -34.69
CA GLY A 448 -11.41 -3.78 -35.00
C GLY A 448 -12.69 -3.23 -35.67
N LEU A 449 -13.76 -4.01 -35.62
CA LEU A 449 -15.06 -3.60 -36.16
C LEU A 449 -15.68 -2.54 -35.24
N ASP A 450 -15.99 -1.37 -35.82
CA ASP A 450 -16.60 -0.21 -35.19
C ASP A 450 -15.90 0.25 -33.88
N PRO A 451 -14.65 0.78 -33.96
CA PRO A 451 -13.94 1.32 -32.80
C PRO A 451 -14.71 2.44 -32.09
N GLY A 452 -15.46 3.26 -32.85
CA GLY A 452 -16.27 4.36 -32.31
C GLY A 452 -17.39 3.88 -31.41
N ALA A 453 -18.03 2.74 -31.70
CA ALA A 453 -19.05 2.15 -30.83
C ALA A 453 -18.45 1.64 -29.54
N ARG A 454 -17.29 0.94 -29.57
CA ARG A 454 -16.60 0.45 -28.36
C ARG A 454 -16.21 1.60 -27.43
N ILE A 455 -15.61 2.66 -27.99
CA ILE A 455 -15.23 3.87 -27.25
C ILE A 455 -16.47 4.56 -26.65
N ARG A 456 -17.57 4.64 -27.43
CA ARG A 456 -18.84 5.22 -26.96
C ARG A 456 -19.44 4.40 -25.82
N ASN A 457 -19.44 3.08 -25.90
CA ASN A 457 -19.98 2.20 -24.86
C ASN A 457 -19.21 2.36 -23.54
N ALA A 458 -17.86 2.38 -23.60
CA ALA A 458 -17.05 2.63 -22.40
C ALA A 458 -17.38 4.01 -21.77
N GLY A 459 -17.46 5.07 -22.58
CA GLY A 459 -17.86 6.38 -22.09
C GLY A 459 -19.30 6.45 -21.57
N ALA A 460 -20.22 5.66 -22.14
CA ALA A 460 -21.60 5.59 -21.67
C ALA A 460 -21.70 4.94 -20.30
N ASP A 461 -20.92 3.88 -20.03
CA ASP A 461 -20.87 3.28 -18.69
C ASP A 461 -20.27 4.23 -17.68
N VAL A 462 -19.21 4.96 -18.04
CA VAL A 462 -18.60 5.98 -17.16
C VAL A 462 -19.62 7.06 -16.81
N ILE A 463 -20.33 7.63 -17.78
CA ILE A 463 -21.31 8.70 -17.50
C ILE A 463 -22.52 8.20 -16.69
N ASN A 464 -22.93 6.95 -16.89
CA ASN A 464 -23.99 6.32 -16.08
C ASN A 464 -23.51 6.04 -14.64
N SER A 465 -22.26 5.63 -14.47
CA SER A 465 -21.64 5.42 -13.16
C SER A 465 -21.52 6.73 -12.38
N LEU A 466 -21.10 7.81 -13.04
CA LEU A 466 -21.07 9.16 -12.45
C LEU A 466 -22.45 9.57 -11.90
N ARG A 467 -23.49 9.44 -12.72
CA ARG A 467 -24.88 9.74 -12.30
C ARG A 467 -25.29 8.90 -11.11
N PHE A 468 -24.98 7.62 -11.13
CA PHE A 468 -25.33 6.70 -10.05
C PHE A 468 -24.63 7.08 -8.76
N TYR A 469 -23.31 7.37 -8.79
CA TYR A 469 -22.55 7.70 -7.59
C TYR A 469 -22.90 9.09 -7.05
N GLU A 470 -23.12 10.09 -7.89
CA GLU A 470 -23.63 11.40 -7.43
C GLU A 470 -24.97 11.24 -6.69
N PHE A 471 -25.86 10.39 -7.19
CA PHE A 471 -27.13 10.09 -6.52
C PHE A 471 -26.92 9.27 -5.23
N LEU A 472 -26.12 8.20 -5.29
CA LEU A 472 -25.87 7.30 -4.15
C LEU A 472 -25.24 8.05 -2.99
N LEU A 473 -24.21 8.85 -3.28
CA LEU A 473 -23.36 9.52 -2.28
C LEU A 473 -23.91 10.89 -1.89
N ASP A 474 -24.91 11.41 -2.62
CA ASP A 474 -25.45 12.78 -2.48
C ASP A 474 -24.32 13.83 -2.54
N ASP A 475 -23.39 13.63 -3.47
CA ASP A 475 -22.20 14.44 -3.63
C ASP A 475 -21.82 14.54 -5.12
N LYS A 476 -21.42 15.74 -5.55
CA LYS A 476 -21.06 16.03 -6.93
C LYS A 476 -19.55 16.16 -7.10
N LEU A 477 -19.09 15.80 -8.29
CA LEU A 477 -17.72 16.09 -8.68
C LEU A 477 -17.60 17.51 -9.20
N ASP A 478 -16.49 18.16 -8.85
CA ASP A 478 -16.18 19.52 -9.32
C ASP A 478 -15.48 19.52 -10.69
N ASN A 479 -15.19 18.34 -11.24
CA ASN A 479 -14.54 18.19 -12.55
C ASN A 479 -15.52 18.63 -13.64
N PRO A 480 -15.20 19.60 -14.49
CA PRO A 480 -16.05 19.95 -15.62
C PRO A 480 -16.08 18.88 -16.70
N GLN A 481 -15.02 18.06 -16.74
CA GLN A 481 -14.79 17.06 -17.77
C GLN A 481 -13.98 15.89 -17.22
N ILE A 482 -14.28 14.69 -17.71
CA ILE A 482 -13.53 13.46 -17.43
C ILE A 482 -13.07 12.84 -18.75
N TYR A 483 -11.78 12.55 -18.84
CA TYR A 483 -11.22 11.79 -19.94
C TYR A 483 -11.25 10.30 -19.63
N VAL A 484 -11.52 9.49 -20.66
CA VAL A 484 -11.55 8.02 -20.54
C VAL A 484 -10.80 7.42 -21.71
N THR A 485 -9.81 6.58 -21.46
CA THR A 485 -9.04 5.94 -22.52
C THR A 485 -8.74 4.47 -22.23
N ALA A 486 -8.50 3.71 -23.30
CA ALA A 486 -8.01 2.35 -23.23
C ALA A 486 -6.48 2.34 -23.09
N ILE A 487 -5.96 1.51 -22.21
CA ILE A 487 -4.53 1.22 -22.08
C ILE A 487 -4.27 -0.27 -22.31
N ALA A 488 -3.12 -0.58 -22.89
CA ALA A 488 -2.66 -1.96 -23.12
C ALA A 488 -2.12 -2.58 -21.82
N ALA A 489 -3.01 -2.74 -20.83
CA ALA A 489 -2.69 -3.32 -19.52
C ALA A 489 -3.86 -4.18 -19.03
N GLY A 490 -3.57 -5.12 -18.15
CA GLY A 490 -4.57 -5.98 -17.53
C GLY A 490 -5.33 -5.32 -16.36
N HIS A 491 -4.99 -4.07 -16.01
CA HIS A 491 -5.59 -3.28 -14.93
C HIS A 491 -6.03 -1.92 -15.44
N GLY A 492 -6.86 -1.22 -14.69
CA GLY A 492 -7.18 0.20 -14.85
C GLY A 492 -6.37 1.08 -13.90
N GLN A 493 -6.47 2.39 -14.09
CA GLN A 493 -5.93 3.39 -13.21
C GLN A 493 -6.77 4.66 -13.31
N ALA A 494 -7.39 5.03 -12.22
CA ALA A 494 -8.06 6.32 -12.11
C ALA A 494 -7.09 7.43 -11.72
N PHE A 495 -7.26 8.60 -12.33
CA PHE A 495 -6.67 9.88 -11.94
C PHE A 495 -7.80 10.89 -11.83
N ASP A 496 -7.65 11.95 -11.05
CA ASP A 496 -8.69 12.97 -10.88
C ASP A 496 -9.13 13.56 -12.24
N GLY A 497 -10.26 13.11 -12.76
CA GLY A 497 -10.80 13.49 -14.06
C GLY A 497 -10.13 12.82 -15.27
N PHE A 498 -9.36 11.75 -15.10
CA PHE A 498 -8.75 11.02 -16.22
C PHE A 498 -8.67 9.51 -15.92
N LEU A 499 -9.42 8.68 -16.66
CA LEU A 499 -9.50 7.24 -16.39
C LEU A 499 -8.77 6.45 -17.48
N HIS A 500 -7.82 5.64 -17.06
CA HIS A 500 -7.21 4.58 -17.85
C HIS A 500 -7.97 3.27 -17.64
N LEU A 501 -8.65 2.78 -18.63
CA LEU A 501 -9.35 1.49 -18.60
C LEU A 501 -8.52 0.42 -19.30
N SER A 502 -8.51 -0.79 -18.78
CA SER A 502 -7.92 -1.94 -19.48
C SER A 502 -8.57 -2.13 -20.85
N GLU A 503 -7.76 -2.32 -21.90
CA GLU A 503 -8.27 -2.60 -23.25
C GLU A 503 -9.16 -3.84 -23.31
N PHE A 504 -8.96 -4.81 -22.42
CA PHE A 504 -9.82 -6.00 -22.34
C PHE A 504 -11.27 -5.69 -21.97
N THR A 505 -11.52 -4.55 -21.33
CA THR A 505 -12.88 -4.12 -20.96
C THR A 505 -13.62 -3.44 -22.10
N TYR A 506 -12.98 -3.24 -23.26
CA TYR A 506 -13.61 -2.76 -24.48
C TYR A 506 -14.27 -3.90 -25.30
N GLU A 507 -14.10 -5.15 -24.85
CA GLU A 507 -14.93 -6.28 -25.28
C GLU A 507 -16.14 -6.38 -24.36
N GLU A 508 -17.32 -6.73 -24.93
CA GLU A 508 -18.55 -6.75 -24.15
C GLU A 508 -18.71 -8.05 -23.37
N HIS A 509 -18.59 -7.96 -22.06
CA HIS A 509 -18.89 -9.02 -21.09
C HIS A 509 -19.89 -8.48 -20.08
N PRO A 510 -21.22 -8.59 -20.33
CA PRO A 510 -22.25 -7.99 -19.49
C PRO A 510 -22.10 -8.32 -18.02
N GLY A 511 -22.19 -7.30 -17.17
CA GLY A 511 -21.97 -7.38 -15.73
C GLY A 511 -20.49 -7.20 -15.33
N ALA A 512 -19.55 -7.78 -16.08
CA ALA A 512 -18.11 -7.70 -15.74
C ALA A 512 -17.45 -6.42 -16.28
N THR A 513 -17.76 -6.02 -17.49
CA THR A 513 -17.25 -4.77 -18.07
C THR A 513 -17.81 -3.54 -17.37
N GLU A 514 -19.08 -3.55 -17.05
CA GLU A 514 -19.72 -2.47 -16.30
C GLU A 514 -19.16 -2.39 -14.87
N LEU A 515 -18.93 -3.54 -14.22
CA LEU A 515 -18.30 -3.59 -12.90
C LEU A 515 -16.95 -2.90 -12.91
N PHE A 516 -16.05 -3.31 -13.82
CA PHE A 516 -14.69 -2.76 -13.91
C PHE A 516 -14.69 -1.26 -14.22
N ARG A 517 -15.48 -0.81 -15.23
CA ARG A 517 -15.56 0.60 -15.60
C ARG A 517 -16.12 1.46 -14.47
N ALA A 518 -17.15 0.96 -13.78
CA ALA A 518 -17.72 1.64 -12.62
C ALA A 518 -16.77 1.69 -11.43
N HIS A 519 -15.90 0.69 -11.25
CA HIS A 519 -14.84 0.68 -10.25
C HIS A 519 -13.90 1.87 -10.43
N GLU A 520 -13.36 2.06 -11.64
CA GLU A 520 -12.47 3.20 -11.92
C GLU A 520 -13.17 4.56 -11.73
N VAL A 521 -14.47 4.65 -12.03
CA VAL A 521 -15.24 5.87 -11.75
C VAL A 521 -15.42 6.10 -10.24
N ALA A 522 -15.61 5.05 -9.45
CA ALA A 522 -15.79 5.19 -8.02
C ALA A 522 -14.54 5.75 -7.30
N HIS A 523 -13.37 5.57 -7.88
CA HIS A 523 -12.12 6.16 -7.40
C HIS A 523 -12.11 7.69 -7.43
N GLU A 524 -12.97 8.35 -8.20
CA GLU A 524 -13.14 9.81 -8.12
C GLU A 524 -13.55 10.27 -6.71
N TRP A 525 -14.30 9.42 -5.99
CA TRP A 525 -14.65 9.62 -4.57
C TRP A 525 -13.69 8.88 -3.63
N PHE A 526 -13.54 7.57 -3.81
CA PHE A 526 -12.75 6.69 -2.93
C PHE A 526 -11.33 6.53 -3.48
N GLY A 527 -10.45 7.45 -3.15
CA GLY A 527 -9.08 7.54 -3.66
C GLY A 527 -8.67 8.96 -3.95
N HIS A 528 -9.43 9.69 -4.78
CA HIS A 528 -9.10 11.07 -5.12
C HIS A 528 -9.75 12.07 -4.17
N LYS A 529 -11.06 12.05 -4.01
CA LYS A 529 -11.76 12.96 -3.11
C LYS A 529 -11.53 12.63 -1.64
N ILE A 530 -11.47 11.35 -1.29
CA ILE A 530 -11.07 10.83 0.02
C ILE A 530 -9.82 10.01 -0.17
N GLY A 531 -8.71 10.46 0.43
CA GLY A 531 -7.48 9.69 0.45
C GLY A 531 -7.41 8.69 1.59
N TRP A 532 -6.28 8.02 1.73
CA TRP A 532 -5.97 7.13 2.84
C TRP A 532 -4.74 7.60 3.60
N LYS A 533 -4.77 7.49 4.92
CA LYS A 533 -3.67 7.97 5.77
C LYS A 533 -2.39 7.16 5.63
N THR A 534 -2.53 5.85 5.47
CA THR A 534 -1.40 4.92 5.35
C THR A 534 -1.72 3.84 4.32
N TYR A 535 -0.70 3.15 3.82
CA TYR A 535 -0.90 2.00 2.92
C TYR A 535 -1.83 0.93 3.54
N ARG A 536 -1.92 0.86 4.86
CA ARG A 536 -2.82 -0.05 5.58
C ARG A 536 -4.29 0.30 5.40
N ASP A 537 -4.56 1.56 5.08
CA ASP A 537 -5.90 2.10 4.89
C ASP A 537 -6.33 2.12 3.40
N GLN A 538 -5.45 1.70 2.49
CA GLN A 538 -5.73 1.71 1.05
C GLN A 538 -6.99 0.91 0.66
N TRP A 539 -7.41 -0.07 1.47
CA TRP A 539 -8.68 -0.78 1.25
C TRP A 539 -9.90 0.15 1.27
N LEU A 540 -9.82 1.34 1.93
CA LEU A 540 -10.86 2.38 1.88
C LEU A 540 -11.02 2.97 0.48
N SER A 541 -10.01 2.87 -0.37
CA SER A 541 -10.11 3.17 -1.80
C SER A 541 -10.59 1.96 -2.57
N GLU A 542 -9.82 0.89 -2.61
CA GLU A 542 -10.05 -0.26 -3.49
C GLU A 542 -11.33 -1.03 -3.17
N SER A 543 -11.53 -1.38 -1.89
CA SER A 543 -12.72 -2.15 -1.50
C SER A 543 -14.01 -1.33 -1.62
N PHE A 544 -13.92 -0.01 -1.40
CA PHE A 544 -15.07 0.87 -1.55
C PHE A 544 -15.42 1.08 -3.00
N ALA A 545 -14.42 1.28 -3.88
CA ALA A 545 -14.64 1.38 -5.31
C ALA A 545 -15.24 0.08 -5.88
N GLU A 546 -14.71 -1.06 -5.48
CA GLU A 546 -15.22 -2.37 -5.88
C GLU A 546 -16.65 -2.60 -5.39
N TYR A 547 -16.94 -2.30 -4.13
CA TYR A 547 -18.28 -2.48 -3.59
C TYR A 547 -19.30 -1.49 -4.18
N ALA A 548 -18.91 -0.24 -4.42
CA ALA A 548 -19.74 0.74 -5.10
C ALA A 548 -20.06 0.30 -6.53
N SER A 549 -19.10 -0.29 -7.25
CA SER A 549 -19.32 -0.83 -8.58
C SER A 549 -20.26 -2.06 -8.58
N MET A 550 -20.19 -2.91 -7.54
CA MET A 550 -21.16 -3.98 -7.35
C MET A 550 -22.57 -3.43 -7.14
N MET A 551 -22.73 -2.34 -6.37
CA MET A 551 -24.02 -1.66 -6.17
C MET A 551 -24.53 -1.03 -7.47
N PHE A 552 -23.62 -0.46 -8.30
CA PHE A 552 -23.94 0.06 -9.63
C PHE A 552 -24.49 -1.05 -10.54
N VAL A 553 -23.79 -2.18 -10.64
CA VAL A 553 -24.23 -3.35 -11.42
C VAL A 553 -25.60 -3.83 -10.95
N GLN A 554 -25.78 -3.96 -9.63
CA GLN A 554 -27.05 -4.37 -9.03
C GLN A 554 -28.22 -3.47 -9.47
N ALA A 555 -28.00 -2.16 -9.44
CA ALA A 555 -29.06 -1.17 -9.66
C ALA A 555 -29.35 -0.85 -11.14
N THR A 556 -28.36 -0.97 -12.02
CA THR A 556 -28.43 -0.41 -13.38
C THR A 556 -28.36 -1.43 -14.51
N VAL A 557 -27.70 -2.57 -14.29
CA VAL A 557 -27.57 -3.61 -15.31
C VAL A 557 -28.82 -4.49 -15.36
N LYS A 558 -29.27 -4.85 -16.54
CA LYS A 558 -30.41 -5.77 -16.71
C LYS A 558 -30.09 -7.12 -16.05
N GLY A 559 -30.87 -7.52 -15.05
CA GLY A 559 -30.61 -8.71 -14.25
C GLY A 559 -29.55 -8.50 -13.18
N GLY A 560 -29.35 -7.25 -12.76
CA GLY A 560 -28.30 -6.81 -11.85
C GLY A 560 -28.29 -7.54 -10.51
N ASP A 561 -29.44 -7.86 -9.91
CA ASP A 561 -29.50 -8.65 -8.68
C ASP A 561 -28.83 -10.03 -8.87
N LYS A 562 -29.08 -10.69 -10.00
CA LYS A 562 -28.44 -11.97 -10.30
C LYS A 562 -26.92 -11.83 -10.44
N TYR A 563 -26.45 -10.79 -11.16
CA TYR A 563 -25.02 -10.52 -11.28
C TYR A 563 -24.40 -10.19 -9.93
N TYR A 564 -25.07 -9.39 -9.11
CA TYR A 564 -24.61 -9.07 -7.77
C TYR A 564 -24.43 -10.33 -6.91
N ASP A 565 -25.42 -11.22 -6.89
CA ASP A 565 -25.34 -12.49 -6.17
C ASP A 565 -24.21 -13.38 -6.72
N GLU A 566 -24.02 -13.41 -8.03
CA GLU A 566 -22.93 -14.14 -8.68
C GLU A 566 -21.56 -13.60 -8.26
N ILE A 567 -21.39 -12.27 -8.18
CA ILE A 567 -20.15 -11.61 -7.74
C ILE A 567 -19.87 -11.95 -6.27
N VAL A 568 -20.86 -11.78 -5.39
CA VAL A 568 -20.71 -12.08 -3.95
C VAL A 568 -20.32 -13.54 -3.74
N ASN A 569 -20.97 -14.48 -4.43
CA ASN A 569 -20.63 -15.90 -4.37
C ASN A 569 -19.22 -16.19 -4.87
N ALA A 570 -18.78 -15.52 -5.95
CA ALA A 570 -17.45 -15.69 -6.50
C ALA A 570 -16.38 -15.18 -5.51
N TYR A 571 -16.59 -14.00 -4.94
CA TYR A 571 -15.64 -13.41 -3.98
C TYR A 571 -15.55 -14.23 -2.70
N ASP A 572 -16.67 -14.69 -2.17
CA ASP A 572 -16.67 -15.61 -1.02
C ASP A 572 -15.89 -16.89 -1.33
N GLY A 573 -16.10 -17.48 -2.52
CA GLY A 573 -15.35 -18.65 -2.98
C GLY A 573 -13.86 -18.41 -3.13
N ILE A 574 -13.44 -17.25 -3.66
CA ILE A 574 -12.02 -16.86 -3.79
C ILE A 574 -11.39 -16.74 -2.40
N VAL A 575 -11.99 -15.95 -1.53
CA VAL A 575 -11.48 -15.70 -0.18
C VAL A 575 -11.39 -16.98 0.65
N GLN A 576 -12.33 -17.91 0.48
CA GLN A 576 -12.32 -19.20 1.16
C GLN A 576 -11.46 -20.26 0.47
N GLY A 577 -10.92 -19.99 -0.73
CA GLY A 577 -10.17 -20.98 -1.53
C GLY A 577 -11.02 -22.18 -1.95
N THR A 578 -12.33 -22.00 -2.11
CA THR A 578 -13.30 -23.07 -2.44
C THR A 578 -13.81 -22.99 -3.87
N LEU A 579 -13.42 -21.98 -4.64
CA LEU A 579 -13.90 -21.77 -5.99
C LEU A 579 -13.35 -22.87 -6.91
N ALA A 580 -14.14 -23.88 -7.18
CA ALA A 580 -13.86 -24.88 -8.21
C ALA A 580 -14.37 -24.36 -9.56
N GLY A 581 -13.48 -24.31 -10.53
CA GLY A 581 -13.63 -23.83 -11.89
C GLY A 581 -15.04 -23.68 -12.42
N GLY A 582 -15.41 -22.49 -12.85
CA GLY A 582 -16.68 -22.20 -13.49
C GLY A 582 -17.02 -20.73 -13.67
N PHE A 583 -16.35 -19.83 -13.01
CA PHE A 583 -16.62 -18.38 -13.07
C PHE A 583 -15.55 -17.61 -13.85
N SER A 584 -15.49 -17.83 -15.16
CA SER A 584 -14.53 -17.14 -16.05
C SER A 584 -14.83 -15.66 -16.30
N LYS A 585 -16.02 -15.18 -15.95
CA LYS A 585 -16.44 -13.80 -16.24
C LYS A 585 -15.85 -12.77 -15.27
N PHE A 586 -15.74 -13.13 -13.98
CA PHE A 586 -15.26 -12.27 -12.90
C PHE A 586 -13.91 -12.71 -12.33
N ASN A 587 -13.41 -13.87 -12.76
CA ASN A 587 -12.19 -14.48 -12.29
C ASN A 587 -11.07 -14.34 -13.30
N ARG A 588 -10.02 -13.74 -12.88
CA ARG A 588 -8.73 -13.87 -13.55
C ARG A 588 -8.26 -15.31 -13.31
N PRO A 589 -8.11 -16.16 -14.37
CA PRO A 589 -7.82 -17.60 -14.20
C PRO A 589 -6.60 -17.92 -13.33
N TRP A 590 -5.59 -17.03 -13.29
CA TRP A 590 -4.40 -17.15 -12.48
C TRP A 590 -4.66 -16.99 -10.97
N LEU A 591 -5.69 -16.25 -10.55
CA LEU A 591 -6.08 -16.17 -9.14
C LEU A 591 -6.54 -17.51 -8.59
N ILE A 592 -7.14 -18.37 -9.41
CA ILE A 592 -7.69 -19.66 -8.99
C ILE A 592 -6.59 -20.69 -8.76
N GLU A 593 -5.58 -20.75 -9.66
CA GLU A 593 -4.47 -21.71 -9.53
C GLU A 593 -3.55 -21.38 -8.35
N MET A 594 -3.36 -20.08 -8.06
CA MET A 594 -2.51 -19.61 -6.97
C MET A 594 -3.16 -19.76 -5.59
N ASN A 595 -4.46 -20.02 -5.51
CA ASN A 595 -5.25 -19.90 -4.28
C ASN A 595 -5.69 -21.20 -3.61
N ALA A 596 -5.29 -22.37 -4.06
CA ALA A 596 -5.70 -23.65 -3.45
C ALA A 596 -5.41 -23.73 -1.92
N ASN A 597 -4.51 -22.86 -1.41
CA ASN A 597 -4.15 -22.76 0.01
C ASN A 597 -4.37 -21.34 0.60
N ALA A 598 -4.98 -20.42 -0.14
CA ALA A 598 -5.08 -19.00 0.24
C ALA A 598 -5.73 -18.79 1.62
N ARG A 599 -6.81 -19.52 1.90
CA ARG A 599 -7.58 -19.39 3.15
C ARG A 599 -6.73 -19.47 4.42
N ALA A 600 -5.74 -20.34 4.44
CA ALA A 600 -4.90 -20.58 5.63
C ALA A 600 -3.73 -19.59 5.74
N ARG A 601 -3.49 -18.79 4.70
CA ARG A 601 -2.29 -17.96 4.55
C ARG A 601 -2.56 -16.49 4.20
N LEU A 602 -3.81 -16.08 4.06
CA LEU A 602 -4.16 -14.68 3.88
C LEU A 602 -3.85 -13.89 5.15
N GLY A 603 -3.16 -12.74 5.02
CA GLY A 603 -2.98 -11.79 6.10
C GLY A 603 -4.27 -11.01 6.43
N PRO A 604 -4.25 -10.11 7.42
CA PRO A 604 -5.30 -9.12 7.62
C PRO A 604 -5.45 -8.15 6.43
N ILE A 605 -6.61 -7.54 6.23
CA ILE A 605 -6.77 -6.43 5.28
C ILE A 605 -5.85 -5.26 5.67
N GLY A 606 -5.74 -4.99 6.98
CA GLY A 606 -4.94 -3.91 7.54
C GLY A 606 -3.42 -4.04 7.39
N VAL A 607 -2.90 -5.04 6.65
CA VAL A 607 -1.48 -5.07 6.24
C VAL A 607 -1.25 -4.52 4.84
N GLY A 608 -2.32 -4.11 4.14
CA GLY A 608 -2.24 -3.49 2.81
C GLY A 608 -1.50 -4.36 1.79
N TYR A 609 -0.66 -3.75 0.93
CA TYR A 609 0.09 -4.45 -0.12
C TYR A 609 1.00 -5.58 0.42
N ARG A 610 1.41 -5.54 1.69
CA ARG A 610 2.17 -6.61 2.36
C ARG A 610 1.40 -7.94 2.47
N ALA A 611 0.11 -7.94 2.14
CA ALA A 611 -0.68 -9.15 2.01
C ALA A 611 -0.21 -10.04 0.85
N GLY A 612 0.40 -9.47 -0.20
CA GLY A 612 1.08 -10.21 -1.27
C GLY A 612 2.38 -10.84 -0.75
N THR A 613 2.61 -12.11 -1.07
CA THR A 613 3.83 -12.85 -0.69
C THR A 613 4.22 -13.82 -1.81
N SER A 614 5.43 -14.38 -1.76
CA SER A 614 5.87 -15.40 -2.71
C SER A 614 4.93 -16.62 -2.76
N ASP A 615 4.37 -16.97 -1.62
CA ASP A 615 3.39 -18.07 -1.49
C ASP A 615 1.99 -17.69 -2.01
N ILE A 616 1.61 -16.42 -1.88
CA ILE A 616 0.32 -15.88 -2.33
C ILE A 616 0.56 -14.51 -2.97
N PRO A 617 1.09 -14.45 -4.19
CA PRO A 617 1.35 -13.18 -4.88
C PRO A 617 0.10 -12.31 -5.03
N ALA A 618 -1.07 -12.92 -5.23
CA ALA A 618 -2.36 -12.24 -5.30
C ALA A 618 -2.97 -11.91 -3.91
N GLY A 619 -2.21 -12.02 -2.82
CA GLY A 619 -2.73 -11.80 -1.47
C GLY A 619 -3.35 -10.42 -1.28
N TYR A 620 -2.73 -9.37 -1.81
CA TYR A 620 -3.27 -8.02 -1.79
C TYR A 620 -4.58 -7.91 -2.58
N GLU A 621 -4.62 -8.44 -3.81
CA GLU A 621 -5.83 -8.43 -4.63
C GLU A 621 -6.99 -9.16 -3.93
N ILE A 622 -6.72 -10.31 -3.30
CA ILE A 622 -7.75 -11.04 -2.56
C ILE A 622 -8.27 -10.23 -1.38
N GLN A 623 -7.40 -9.54 -0.66
CA GLN A 623 -7.80 -8.74 0.50
C GLN A 623 -8.54 -7.47 0.09
N ALA A 624 -8.01 -6.69 -0.84
CA ALA A 624 -8.55 -5.39 -1.20
C ALA A 624 -9.79 -5.48 -2.12
N TYR A 625 -9.77 -6.39 -3.11
CA TYR A 625 -10.81 -6.45 -4.15
C TYR A 625 -11.85 -7.56 -3.94
N HIS A 626 -11.62 -8.51 -3.00
CA HIS A 626 -12.58 -9.57 -2.74
C HIS A 626 -13.04 -9.60 -1.28
N LYS A 627 -12.12 -9.70 -0.30
CA LYS A 627 -12.51 -9.73 1.12
C LYS A 627 -13.08 -8.39 1.60
N GLY A 628 -12.45 -7.27 1.23
CA GLY A 628 -12.91 -5.94 1.63
C GLY A 628 -14.34 -5.64 1.17
N PRO A 629 -14.72 -5.85 -0.11
CA PRO A 629 -16.10 -5.74 -0.55
C PRO A 629 -17.07 -6.69 0.18
N LEU A 630 -16.65 -7.92 0.51
CA LEU A 630 -17.47 -8.82 1.34
C LEU A 630 -17.66 -8.27 2.76
N VAL A 631 -16.66 -7.61 3.35
CA VAL A 631 -16.80 -6.94 4.64
C VAL A 631 -17.84 -5.83 4.57
N LEU A 632 -17.83 -5.00 3.52
CA LEU A 632 -18.85 -3.98 3.28
C LEU A 632 -20.23 -4.61 3.02
N HIS A 633 -20.30 -5.71 2.28
CA HIS A 633 -21.52 -6.47 2.06
C HIS A 633 -22.12 -7.03 3.36
N MET A 634 -21.28 -7.61 4.22
CA MET A 634 -21.71 -8.07 5.54
C MET A 634 -22.27 -6.93 6.39
N MET A 635 -21.58 -5.79 6.41
CA MET A 635 -22.04 -4.58 7.12
C MET A 635 -23.40 -4.11 6.60
N ARG A 636 -23.56 -3.94 5.28
CA ARG A 636 -24.82 -3.55 4.63
C ARG A 636 -25.94 -4.53 4.97
N THR A 637 -25.67 -5.84 4.89
CA THR A 637 -26.66 -6.88 5.14
C THR A 637 -27.08 -6.92 6.60
N LEU A 638 -26.16 -6.81 7.55
CA LEU A 638 -26.47 -6.71 8.98
C LEU A 638 -27.32 -5.48 9.30
N LEU A 639 -26.99 -4.33 8.72
CA LEU A 639 -27.76 -3.09 8.88
C LEU A 639 -29.15 -3.23 8.25
N ARG A 640 -29.26 -3.75 7.03
CA ARG A 640 -30.52 -4.01 6.34
C ARG A 640 -31.44 -4.92 7.16
N PHE A 641 -30.91 -5.98 7.77
CA PHE A 641 -31.69 -6.85 8.63
C PHE A 641 -32.18 -6.17 9.91
N LYS A 642 -31.44 -5.22 10.43
CA LYS A 642 -31.86 -4.42 11.62
C LYS A 642 -32.89 -3.34 11.30
N THR A 643 -32.79 -2.70 10.14
CA THR A 643 -33.56 -1.50 9.79
C THR A 643 -34.59 -1.73 8.68
N HIS A 644 -34.57 -2.91 8.06
CA HIS A 644 -35.40 -3.29 6.91
C HIS A 644 -35.17 -2.43 5.65
N SER A 645 -34.04 -1.70 5.58
CA SER A 645 -33.68 -0.85 4.45
C SER A 645 -32.16 -0.69 4.34
N ASP A 646 -31.66 -0.23 3.20
CA ASP A 646 -30.27 0.13 2.99
C ASP A 646 -29.94 1.58 3.47
N ASP A 647 -30.93 2.34 3.92
CA ASP A 647 -30.78 3.77 4.21
C ASP A 647 -29.67 4.06 5.21
N THR A 648 -29.53 3.22 6.25
CA THR A 648 -28.46 3.38 7.24
C THR A 648 -27.08 3.19 6.61
N PHE A 649 -26.90 2.18 5.77
CA PHE A 649 -25.63 1.94 5.07
C PHE A 649 -25.31 3.05 4.08
N ILE A 650 -26.29 3.48 3.29
CA ILE A 650 -26.15 4.62 2.36
C ILE A 650 -25.81 5.90 3.12
N LYS A 651 -26.45 6.14 4.26
CA LYS A 651 -26.14 7.29 5.12
C LYS A 651 -24.70 7.25 5.65
N ILE A 652 -24.18 6.08 6.01
CA ILE A 652 -22.77 5.91 6.42
C ILE A 652 -21.85 6.33 5.28
N LEU A 653 -22.08 5.87 4.05
CA LEU A 653 -21.28 6.26 2.90
C LEU A 653 -21.33 7.78 2.63
N ARG A 654 -22.51 8.38 2.66
CA ARG A 654 -22.71 9.82 2.50
C ARG A 654 -22.00 10.63 3.57
N ASP A 655 -22.15 10.26 4.83
CA ASP A 655 -21.48 10.94 5.94
C ASP A 655 -19.95 10.78 5.85
N PHE A 656 -19.46 9.62 5.41
CA PHE A 656 -18.04 9.40 5.20
C PHE A 656 -17.47 10.30 4.09
N VAL A 657 -18.15 10.39 2.94
CA VAL A 657 -17.77 11.30 1.85
C VAL A 657 -17.79 12.75 2.33
N LYS A 658 -18.86 13.16 2.98
CA LYS A 658 -19.02 14.56 3.47
C LYS A 658 -17.96 14.95 4.49
N GLU A 659 -17.58 14.05 5.41
CA GLU A 659 -16.67 14.36 6.53
C GLU A 659 -15.20 14.34 6.07
N TYR A 660 -14.88 13.47 5.09
CA TYR A 660 -13.50 13.25 4.62
C TYR A 660 -13.19 13.77 3.22
N SER A 661 -14.10 14.48 2.57
CA SER A 661 -13.82 15.15 1.29
C SER A 661 -12.62 16.09 1.41
N GLY A 662 -11.63 15.93 0.53
CA GLY A 662 -10.37 16.67 0.54
C GLY A 662 -9.41 16.28 1.67
N LYS A 663 -9.61 15.12 2.31
CA LYS A 663 -8.77 14.63 3.42
C LYS A 663 -8.39 13.17 3.22
N ASP A 664 -7.35 12.76 3.93
CA ASP A 664 -7.02 11.36 4.09
C ASP A 664 -7.74 10.76 5.30
N ALA A 665 -8.30 9.55 5.13
CA ALA A 665 -9.01 8.82 6.16
C ALA A 665 -8.26 7.54 6.56
N SER A 666 -8.41 7.15 7.82
CA SER A 666 -7.98 5.84 8.31
C SER A 666 -9.17 4.89 8.49
N THR A 667 -8.88 3.61 8.65
CA THR A 667 -9.87 2.59 9.03
C THR A 667 -10.61 2.97 10.32
N ALA A 668 -9.91 3.55 11.30
CA ALA A 668 -10.51 4.03 12.55
C ALA A 668 -11.46 5.21 12.31
N ASP A 669 -11.16 6.08 11.35
CA ASP A 669 -12.03 7.17 10.93
C ASP A 669 -13.34 6.63 10.35
N PHE A 670 -13.26 5.64 9.47
CA PHE A 670 -14.46 4.99 8.93
C PHE A 670 -15.27 4.30 10.03
N GLN A 671 -14.62 3.60 10.96
CA GLN A 671 -15.31 2.98 12.11
C GLN A 671 -16.10 4.03 12.92
N ARG A 672 -15.53 5.21 13.19
CA ARG A 672 -16.25 6.29 13.87
C ARG A 672 -17.50 6.75 13.13
N VAL A 673 -17.43 6.84 11.81
CA VAL A 673 -18.60 7.19 10.98
C VAL A 673 -19.67 6.09 11.05
N VAL A 674 -19.26 4.81 11.06
CA VAL A 674 -20.19 3.68 11.25
C VAL A 674 -20.89 3.77 12.62
N GLU A 675 -20.13 3.95 13.69
CA GLU A 675 -20.66 4.02 15.07
C GLU A 675 -21.56 5.24 15.31
N LYS A 676 -21.28 6.34 14.64
CA LYS A 676 -22.15 7.55 14.65
C LYS A 676 -23.53 7.28 14.05
N ASN A 677 -23.62 6.46 13.01
CA ASN A 677 -24.85 6.22 12.24
C ASN A 677 -25.58 4.93 12.62
N ALA A 678 -24.84 3.93 13.10
CA ALA A 678 -25.35 2.64 13.52
C ALA A 678 -24.97 2.41 15.00
N PRO A 679 -25.79 2.85 15.95
CA PRO A 679 -25.48 2.78 17.38
C PRO A 679 -25.11 1.39 17.85
N GLY A 680 -24.06 1.33 18.66
CA GLY A 680 -23.45 0.11 19.19
C GLY A 680 -21.93 0.12 19.01
N ASP A 681 -21.26 -0.78 19.68
CA ASP A 681 -19.83 -1.02 19.52
C ASP A 681 -19.60 -1.88 18.27
N TRP A 682 -18.91 -1.33 17.28
CA TRP A 682 -18.53 -2.03 16.05
C TRP A 682 -17.08 -2.51 16.06
N SER A 683 -16.33 -2.27 17.13
CA SER A 683 -14.92 -2.70 17.23
C SER A 683 -14.76 -4.20 17.00
N TYR A 684 -15.68 -5.05 17.51
CA TYR A 684 -15.66 -6.49 17.24
C TYR A 684 -15.68 -6.82 15.75
N PHE A 685 -16.40 -6.02 14.96
CA PHE A 685 -16.54 -6.25 13.51
C PHE A 685 -15.25 -5.94 12.77
N PHE A 686 -14.63 -4.78 13.06
CA PHE A 686 -13.35 -4.40 12.47
C PHE A 686 -12.23 -5.33 12.95
N ASP A 687 -12.22 -5.68 14.24
CA ASP A 687 -11.25 -6.61 14.84
C ASP A 687 -11.30 -8.00 14.17
N ALA A 688 -12.48 -8.50 13.84
CA ALA A 688 -12.66 -9.79 13.22
C ALA A 688 -12.34 -9.79 11.72
N TRP A 689 -12.74 -8.75 10.99
CA TRP A 689 -12.78 -8.80 9.53
C TRP A 689 -11.75 -7.96 8.82
N VAL A 690 -11.25 -6.89 9.47
CA VAL A 690 -10.22 -6.00 8.91
C VAL A 690 -8.86 -6.28 9.53
N TYR A 691 -8.79 -6.44 10.86
CA TYR A 691 -7.54 -6.58 11.60
C TYR A 691 -7.13 -8.01 11.93
N ASP A 692 -7.96 -9.00 11.56
CA ASP A 692 -7.63 -10.43 11.68
C ASP A 692 -7.68 -11.12 10.30
N SER A 693 -6.90 -12.17 10.17
CA SER A 693 -6.84 -12.99 8.95
C SER A 693 -7.75 -14.22 8.99
N ALA A 694 -8.23 -14.63 10.18
CA ALA A 694 -8.90 -15.87 10.39
C ALA A 694 -10.32 -15.87 9.79
N ILE A 695 -10.69 -16.96 9.08
CA ILE A 695 -12.04 -17.24 8.61
C ILE A 695 -12.59 -18.40 9.44
N PRO A 696 -13.65 -18.17 10.24
CA PRO A 696 -14.19 -19.20 11.12
C PRO A 696 -14.79 -20.37 10.36
N THR A 697 -14.72 -21.55 10.95
CA THR A 697 -15.56 -22.70 10.59
C THR A 697 -16.67 -22.81 11.62
N LEU A 698 -17.91 -22.74 11.15
CA LEU A 698 -19.11 -22.80 11.98
C LEU A 698 -19.88 -24.09 11.68
N ARG A 699 -20.12 -24.90 12.72
CA ARG A 699 -21.01 -26.01 12.66
C ARG A 699 -22.25 -25.66 13.46
N TRP A 700 -23.44 -25.78 12.85
CA TRP A 700 -24.67 -25.36 13.50
C TRP A 700 -25.77 -26.36 13.33
N ASN A 701 -26.66 -26.40 14.31
CA ASN A 701 -27.92 -27.12 14.25
C ASN A 701 -29.01 -26.34 14.99
N TYR A 702 -30.24 -26.78 14.85
CA TYR A 702 -31.35 -26.21 15.59
C TYR A 702 -32.39 -27.26 15.97
N LYS A 703 -33.11 -26.93 17.01
CA LYS A 703 -34.28 -27.70 17.49
C LYS A 703 -35.48 -26.77 17.58
N ILE A 704 -36.64 -27.30 17.22
CA ILE A 704 -37.94 -26.63 17.36
C ILE A 704 -38.80 -27.45 18.31
N ASP A 705 -39.19 -26.83 19.43
CA ASP A 705 -40.12 -27.43 20.40
C ASP A 705 -41.45 -26.66 20.34
N PRO A 706 -42.54 -27.25 19.76
CA PRO A 706 -43.85 -26.63 19.74
C PRO A 706 -44.39 -26.40 21.16
N THR A 707 -45.08 -25.28 21.37
CA THR A 707 -45.75 -24.99 22.65
C THR A 707 -47.23 -25.32 22.63
N ALA A 708 -47.81 -25.54 23.78
CA ALA A 708 -49.25 -25.88 23.91
C ALA A 708 -50.18 -24.74 23.45
N THR A 709 -49.66 -23.51 23.33
CA THR A 709 -50.39 -22.31 22.91
C THR A 709 -50.31 -22.06 21.39
N GLY A 710 -49.71 -23.00 20.61
CA GLY A 710 -49.58 -22.83 19.16
C GLY A 710 -48.32 -22.11 18.69
N GLY A 711 -47.47 -21.65 19.62
CA GLY A 711 -46.14 -21.12 19.35
C GLY A 711 -45.08 -22.22 19.26
N ALA A 712 -43.82 -21.85 19.19
CA ALA A 712 -42.67 -22.75 19.26
C ALA A 712 -41.47 -22.09 19.95
N LYS A 713 -40.60 -22.90 20.56
CA LYS A 713 -39.28 -22.47 21.02
C LYS A 713 -38.26 -22.99 20.03
N LEU A 714 -37.56 -22.06 19.38
CA LEU A 714 -36.38 -22.35 18.54
C LEU A 714 -35.12 -22.28 19.39
N THR A 715 -34.34 -23.36 19.37
CA THR A 715 -32.98 -23.37 19.98
C THR A 715 -31.97 -23.57 18.88
N VAL A 716 -31.03 -22.65 18.74
CA VAL A 716 -29.92 -22.70 17.76
C VAL A 716 -28.61 -22.93 18.51
N ASN A 717 -27.87 -23.94 18.10
CA ASN A 717 -26.55 -24.26 18.63
C ASN A 717 -25.52 -24.01 17.55
N VAL A 718 -24.40 -23.38 17.91
CA VAL A 718 -23.28 -23.10 17.02
C VAL A 718 -21.97 -23.48 17.70
N LYS A 719 -21.11 -24.23 16.98
CA LYS A 719 -19.74 -24.52 17.35
C LYS A 719 -18.82 -23.82 16.37
N ARG A 720 -17.88 -23.02 16.89
CA ARG A 720 -16.87 -22.34 16.06
C ARG A 720 -15.50 -22.96 16.27
N SER A 721 -14.68 -22.89 15.21
CA SER A 721 -13.27 -23.29 15.24
C SER A 721 -12.45 -22.50 14.21
N GLY A 722 -11.12 -22.55 14.32
CA GLY A 722 -10.20 -21.90 13.38
C GLY A 722 -10.00 -20.41 13.63
N VAL A 723 -10.42 -19.91 14.79
CA VAL A 723 -10.24 -18.51 15.22
C VAL A 723 -9.72 -18.47 16.67
N ARG A 724 -9.18 -17.33 17.07
CA ARG A 724 -8.75 -17.07 18.46
C ARG A 724 -9.94 -17.10 19.44
N ASP A 725 -9.68 -17.30 20.73
CA ASP A 725 -10.75 -17.47 21.73
C ASP A 725 -11.62 -16.22 21.92
N ASP A 726 -11.05 -15.03 21.77
CA ASP A 726 -11.72 -13.73 21.92
C ASP A 726 -12.37 -13.23 20.61
N PHE A 727 -12.29 -14.00 19.50
CA PHE A 727 -12.91 -13.64 18.23
C PHE A 727 -14.43 -13.57 18.39
N THR A 728 -15.02 -12.42 18.19
CA THR A 728 -16.46 -12.17 18.32
C THR A 728 -17.08 -11.90 16.96
N MET A 729 -18.25 -12.50 16.70
CA MET A 729 -19.04 -12.26 15.50
C MET A 729 -20.53 -12.25 15.81
N VAL A 730 -21.30 -11.66 14.91
CA VAL A 730 -22.77 -11.66 14.96
C VAL A 730 -23.32 -12.34 13.71
N ALA A 731 -24.11 -13.39 13.89
CA ALA A 731 -24.77 -14.10 12.82
C ALA A 731 -26.28 -13.80 12.83
N PRO A 732 -26.86 -13.31 11.74
CA PRO A 732 -28.32 -13.25 11.61
C PRO A 732 -28.87 -14.63 11.36
N VAL A 733 -30.04 -14.92 11.94
CA VAL A 733 -30.80 -16.15 11.73
C VAL A 733 -32.19 -15.78 11.20
N ARG A 734 -32.47 -16.14 9.95
CA ARG A 734 -33.75 -15.89 9.31
C ARG A 734 -34.69 -17.06 9.56
N ILE A 735 -35.90 -16.73 10.01
CA ILE A 735 -36.97 -17.67 10.32
C ILE A 735 -38.11 -17.41 9.34
N GLU A 736 -38.47 -18.40 8.58
CA GLU A 736 -39.55 -18.34 7.60
C GLU A 736 -40.77 -19.09 8.11
N PHE A 737 -41.94 -18.49 8.06
CA PHE A 737 -43.21 -19.05 8.45
C PHE A 737 -44.12 -19.30 7.22
N ASP A 738 -45.19 -20.02 7.41
CA ASP A 738 -46.22 -20.16 6.38
C ASP A 738 -46.89 -18.81 6.08
N GLY A 739 -47.36 -18.64 4.83
CA GLY A 739 -47.93 -17.39 4.36
C GLY A 739 -46.92 -16.30 4.06
N GLY A 740 -45.64 -16.63 3.83
CA GLY A 740 -44.60 -15.69 3.38
C GLY A 740 -44.08 -14.76 4.47
N ARG A 741 -44.44 -14.94 5.72
CA ARG A 741 -43.92 -14.15 6.84
C ARG A 741 -42.49 -14.63 7.16
N ALA A 742 -41.60 -13.68 7.48
CA ALA A 742 -40.24 -13.98 7.94
C ALA A 742 -39.88 -13.06 9.12
N GLY A 743 -38.99 -13.56 9.98
CA GLY A 743 -38.36 -12.80 11.04
C GLY A 743 -36.85 -13.04 11.05
N ILE A 744 -36.09 -12.13 11.65
CA ILE A 744 -34.67 -12.27 11.84
C ILE A 744 -34.36 -12.00 13.31
N PHE A 745 -33.50 -12.81 13.89
CA PHE A 745 -32.80 -12.48 15.14
C PHE A 745 -31.30 -12.59 14.95
N PHE A 746 -30.55 -11.92 15.84
CA PHE A 746 -29.09 -11.87 15.77
C PHE A 746 -28.49 -12.69 16.90
N MET A 747 -27.62 -13.62 16.55
CA MET A 747 -26.89 -14.46 17.48
C MET A 747 -25.44 -13.95 17.60
N ALA A 748 -25.07 -13.47 18.79
CA ALA A 748 -23.68 -13.17 19.09
C ALA A 748 -22.92 -14.45 19.42
N ILE A 749 -21.81 -14.69 18.71
CA ILE A 749 -20.96 -15.87 18.89
C ILE A 749 -19.64 -15.39 19.49
N ARG A 750 -19.49 -15.58 20.82
CA ARG A 750 -18.34 -15.13 21.60
C ARG A 750 -17.48 -16.27 22.10
N LYS A 751 -18.02 -17.48 22.16
CA LYS A 751 -17.37 -18.68 22.68
C LYS A 751 -17.27 -19.74 21.60
N ASN A 752 -16.49 -20.79 21.85
CA ASN A 752 -16.34 -21.90 20.93
C ASN A 752 -17.66 -22.71 20.77
N GLU A 753 -18.54 -22.63 21.76
CA GLU A 753 -19.92 -23.13 21.67
C GLU A 753 -20.89 -22.07 22.22
N GLU A 754 -21.91 -21.75 21.42
CA GLU A 754 -22.99 -20.83 21.80
C GLU A 754 -24.34 -21.46 21.51
N THR A 755 -25.28 -21.25 22.44
CA THR A 755 -26.66 -21.70 22.31
C THR A 755 -27.57 -20.51 22.59
N VAL A 756 -28.48 -20.23 21.66
CA VAL A 756 -29.50 -19.20 21.80
C VAL A 756 -30.86 -19.79 21.60
N SER A 757 -31.81 -19.43 22.47
CA SER A 757 -33.22 -19.81 22.31
C SER A 757 -34.06 -18.57 22.05
N GLN A 758 -35.04 -18.71 21.14
CA GLN A 758 -35.99 -17.69 20.75
C GLN A 758 -37.39 -18.24 20.74
N ASP A 759 -38.31 -17.55 21.43
CA ASP A 759 -39.72 -17.88 21.37
C ASP A 759 -40.34 -17.35 20.08
N LEU A 760 -41.11 -18.21 19.40
CA LEU A 760 -41.73 -17.93 18.12
C LEU A 760 -43.26 -17.94 18.21
N PRO A 761 -43.95 -17.09 17.44
CA PRO A 761 -45.42 -17.04 17.45
C PRO A 761 -46.10 -18.26 16.85
N SER A 762 -45.37 -19.03 16.02
CA SER A 762 -45.83 -20.29 15.41
C SER A 762 -44.62 -21.16 15.05
N VAL A 763 -44.89 -22.42 14.71
CA VAL A 763 -43.85 -23.35 14.20
C VAL A 763 -43.31 -22.83 12.87
N PRO A 764 -41.98 -22.61 12.72
CA PRO A 764 -41.40 -22.12 11.48
C PRO A 764 -41.35 -23.22 10.40
N ARG A 765 -41.47 -22.78 9.13
CA ARG A 765 -41.29 -23.65 7.98
C ARG A 765 -39.81 -23.93 7.70
N LYS A 766 -38.96 -22.90 7.88
CA LYS A 766 -37.52 -22.96 7.58
C LYS A 766 -36.72 -22.02 8.51
N VAL A 767 -35.54 -22.47 8.87
CA VAL A 767 -34.55 -21.67 9.59
C VAL A 767 -33.28 -21.60 8.74
N VAL A 768 -32.78 -20.42 8.49
CA VAL A 768 -31.58 -20.17 7.69
C VAL A 768 -30.57 -19.39 8.54
N PHE A 769 -29.43 -19.99 8.77
CA PHE A 769 -28.33 -19.39 9.51
C PHE A 769 -27.45 -18.60 8.57
N ALA A 770 -27.08 -17.35 8.94
CA ALA A 770 -26.28 -16.42 8.17
C ALA A 770 -26.71 -16.34 6.68
N PRO A 771 -27.99 -15.95 6.39
CA PRO A 771 -28.47 -15.83 5.02
C PRO A 771 -27.74 -14.75 4.24
N ASP A 772 -27.80 -14.82 2.91
CA ASP A 772 -27.39 -13.76 1.97
C ASP A 772 -25.92 -13.35 2.15
N HIS A 773 -25.01 -14.30 2.41
CA HIS A 773 -23.58 -14.07 2.70
C HIS A 773 -23.33 -13.00 3.78
N SER A 774 -24.25 -12.89 4.75
CA SER A 774 -24.16 -11.93 5.86
C SER A 774 -23.02 -12.22 6.84
N LEU A 775 -22.29 -13.33 6.66
CA LEU A 775 -21.16 -13.73 7.48
C LEU A 775 -20.13 -14.49 6.65
N LEU A 776 -18.92 -14.01 6.58
CA LEU A 776 -17.79 -14.68 5.94
C LEU A 776 -17.30 -15.83 6.84
N ALA A 777 -17.76 -17.04 6.55
CA ALA A 777 -17.45 -18.24 7.35
C ALA A 777 -17.65 -19.51 6.53
N ASN A 778 -16.93 -20.57 6.89
CA ASN A 778 -17.24 -21.92 6.40
C ASN A 778 -18.39 -22.50 7.26
N ILE A 779 -19.61 -22.41 6.75
CA ILE A 779 -20.82 -22.79 7.48
C ILE A 779 -21.26 -24.20 7.10
N ARG A 780 -21.42 -25.07 8.10
CA ARG A 780 -21.89 -26.46 7.93
C ARG A 780 -23.06 -26.72 8.87
N ARG A 781 -24.13 -27.23 8.33
CA ARG A 781 -25.27 -27.73 9.16
C ARG A 781 -24.99 -29.18 9.61
N GLU A 782 -25.13 -29.44 10.92
CA GLU A 782 -25.04 -30.76 11.55
C GLU A 782 -26.45 -31.39 11.78
#